data_7c08fd9f1548ff6b99bf5c61509f945f
#
_entry.id   7c08fd9f1548ff6b99bf5c61509f945f
#
_cell.length_a   1.000
_cell.length_b   1.000
_cell.length_c   1.000
_cell.angle_alpha   90.00
_cell.angle_beta   90.00
_cell.angle_gamma   90.00
#
_symmetry.space_group_name_H-M   'P 1'
#
loop_
_entity.id
_entity.type
_entity.pdbx_description
1 polymer ?
#
loop_
_entity_poly.entity_id
_entity_poly.type
_entity_poly.pdbx_seq_one_letter_code
_entity_poly.pdbx_strand_id
1 'polypeptide(L)'
;MQAYRWTAERVLRELNSAPGGLSRKQAAARLAKHGENRLARKKGDSLWQRFMLQLSDPMILVLLAAAAVSAVLCVVHREFPADVLIIMTVVTVNAVLGVVQESKAEKAIAALQEMTPATSRVLRGGAECTVPSRTLVPGDVVLLSAGDRIPADCRVLESIGLRVEESALTGESQPVEKSAAPLPDDGQALPPSACSNLVFMGANVVYGRGRAVVIATGMDTQMGRIAHALNPAGQNATPLQKKLTQLSKILSLLVLAICAGIFALDVGRSLLAGGLTFSGALSTFMVAVSLAVAAIPEGLAAVVTIVLSIGVTKMSRRHAVIRRLTAVETLGCTQVICSDKTGTLTQNKMTVTARTGVPPEQLMTAMALCSDAHRAGDRMDGEPTEVALVQDAADLGLEKAALERQYPRVGELPFDSARKMMTTLHRTPEGVVQYTKGAPDVVLKRCTHTWQQGRVVPLTADLRRRILDENRRMADRALRVLCAATRQYPSLPSARSPEALEQGLCYLGLVGMMDPVRPEAVAAIAACRQAGIRPVMITGDHRDTAAAIARQLGILEPEGEVLTGAQLSQMDDRALDDAVARCSVFARVQPEHKVRIVEAFHRQGAVTAMTGDGVNDAPAIQAADIGVGMGMTGTDVTKNVADMVLTDDNFATIVAAVEEGRRVYDNIRKSIQFLLSSNLAEVLTILVATLLGFTILEPVHLLWINLITDCFPALALGMERGEPEIMRRRPRDPKDGIFAGGMGFDVAWQGLLVTAVTLLAYFSGLLLTCPVQMNWAALVHITDPLAHKTGMTMAFFTLSMAEIFHSFNMRSRRASLFSMGQNGYLWGAMVLSLVLSTVVLYVPALAAAFDFVPLSGTVYGVSMALALAVIPVVELVKAVQRAVHR
;
A
#
# COMPACT_ATOMS: atom_id res chain seq x y z
N MET A 1 1.89 -39.81 -7.17
CA MET A 1 3.26 -40.30 -6.87
C MET A 1 3.41 -40.46 -5.37
N GLN A 2 3.75 -41.64 -4.84
CA GLN A 2 3.90 -41.86 -3.37
C GLN A 2 5.35 -41.56 -2.94
N ALA A 3 5.82 -40.34 -3.25
CA ALA A 3 7.22 -39.94 -3.04
C ALA A 3 7.69 -40.02 -1.57
N TYR A 4 6.77 -40.01 -0.61
CA TYR A 4 7.07 -40.14 0.83
C TYR A 4 7.55 -41.55 1.24
N ARG A 5 7.22 -42.56 0.45
CA ARG A 5 7.67 -43.96 0.70
C ARG A 5 9.03 -44.27 0.08
N TRP A 6 9.51 -43.44 -0.85
CA TRP A 6 10.73 -43.68 -1.59
C TRP A 6 11.94 -43.02 -0.97
N THR A 7 13.10 -43.67 -1.15
CA THR A 7 14.36 -43.03 -0.78
C THR A 7 14.61 -41.82 -1.66
N ALA A 8 15.38 -40.86 -1.17
CA ALA A 8 15.73 -39.62 -1.88
C ALA A 8 16.31 -39.92 -3.29
N GLU A 9 17.18 -40.94 -3.40
CA GLU A 9 17.79 -41.35 -4.66
C GLU A 9 16.76 -41.93 -5.66
N ARG A 10 15.78 -42.67 -5.17
CA ARG A 10 14.71 -43.23 -6.02
C ARG A 10 13.82 -42.11 -6.57
N VAL A 11 13.48 -41.11 -5.72
CA VAL A 11 12.69 -39.94 -6.14
C VAL A 11 13.42 -39.15 -7.23
N LEU A 12 14.72 -38.91 -7.05
CA LEU A 12 15.53 -38.21 -8.05
C LEU A 12 15.56 -38.97 -9.37
N ARG A 13 15.72 -40.31 -9.35
CA ARG A 13 15.69 -41.15 -10.56
C ARG A 13 14.34 -41.11 -11.27
N GLU A 14 13.24 -41.24 -10.56
CA GLU A 14 11.88 -41.18 -11.13
C GLU A 14 11.57 -39.81 -11.74
N LEU A 15 12.10 -38.75 -11.15
CA LEU A 15 11.98 -37.39 -11.68
C LEU A 15 13.01 -37.10 -12.78
N ASN A 16 13.86 -38.06 -13.16
CA ASN A 16 14.99 -37.83 -14.07
C ASN A 16 15.78 -36.58 -13.69
N SER A 17 16.13 -36.46 -12.40
CA SER A 17 16.91 -35.36 -11.81
C SER A 17 18.18 -35.89 -11.12
N ALA A 18 19.05 -34.98 -10.71
CA ALA A 18 20.30 -35.29 -10.02
C ALA A 18 20.39 -34.50 -8.70
N PRO A 19 21.24 -34.90 -7.74
CA PRO A 19 21.48 -34.12 -6.53
C PRO A 19 21.93 -32.68 -6.77
N GLY A 20 22.59 -32.41 -7.90
CA GLY A 20 22.97 -31.07 -8.37
C GLY A 20 21.85 -30.32 -9.14
N GLY A 21 20.65 -30.89 -9.20
CA GLY A 21 19.49 -30.31 -9.88
C GLY A 21 19.49 -30.49 -11.40
N LEU A 22 18.49 -29.91 -12.04
CA LEU A 22 18.31 -29.96 -13.50
C LEU A 22 19.27 -28.99 -14.20
N SER A 23 19.66 -29.31 -15.43
CA SER A 23 20.31 -28.32 -16.30
C SER A 23 19.30 -27.21 -16.70
N ARG A 24 19.79 -26.03 -17.07
CA ARG A 24 18.91 -24.92 -17.54
C ARG A 24 18.04 -25.30 -18.73
N LYS A 25 18.58 -26.11 -19.65
CA LYS A 25 17.84 -26.62 -20.83
C LYS A 25 16.72 -27.57 -20.42
N GLN A 26 16.97 -28.51 -19.51
CA GLN A 26 15.97 -29.43 -18.99
C GLN A 26 14.86 -28.68 -18.21
N ALA A 27 15.21 -27.73 -17.38
CA ALA A 27 14.23 -26.89 -16.66
C ALA A 27 13.33 -26.11 -17.63
N ALA A 28 13.88 -25.49 -18.67
CA ALA A 28 13.12 -24.79 -19.70
C ALA A 28 12.19 -25.74 -20.50
N ALA A 29 12.64 -26.91 -20.87
CA ALA A 29 11.83 -27.91 -21.56
C ALA A 29 10.67 -28.42 -20.69
N ARG A 30 10.91 -28.61 -19.39
CA ARG A 30 9.88 -29.02 -18.44
C ARG A 30 8.88 -27.88 -18.17
N LEU A 31 9.34 -26.65 -18.11
CA LEU A 31 8.46 -25.48 -17.96
C LEU A 31 7.49 -25.38 -19.15
N ALA A 32 7.95 -25.61 -20.36
CA ALA A 32 7.09 -25.67 -21.55
C ALA A 32 6.06 -26.80 -21.49
N LYS A 33 6.41 -27.94 -20.85
CA LYS A 33 5.53 -29.10 -20.72
C LYS A 33 4.53 -29.01 -19.58
N HIS A 34 4.97 -28.58 -18.40
CA HIS A 34 4.17 -28.56 -17.15
C HIS A 34 3.50 -27.20 -16.89
N GLY A 35 3.90 -26.17 -17.63
CA GLY A 35 3.42 -24.81 -17.38
C GLY A 35 4.06 -24.14 -16.16
N GLU A 36 3.65 -22.92 -15.87
CA GLU A 36 4.14 -22.15 -14.73
C GLU A 36 3.62 -22.71 -13.39
N ASN A 37 4.47 -22.68 -12.37
CA ASN A 37 4.10 -23.00 -10.99
C ASN A 37 3.24 -21.89 -10.39
N ARG A 38 1.97 -21.89 -10.78
CA ARG A 38 0.94 -20.94 -10.30
C ARG A 38 -0.36 -21.67 -10.01
N LEU A 39 -1.04 -21.26 -8.97
CA LEU A 39 -2.43 -21.64 -8.75
C LEU A 39 -3.30 -20.95 -9.82
N ALA A 40 -4.25 -21.71 -10.39
CA ALA A 40 -5.13 -21.15 -11.40
C ALA A 40 -5.92 -19.98 -10.80
N ARG A 41 -5.75 -18.80 -11.37
CA ARG A 41 -6.67 -17.69 -11.11
C ARG A 41 -7.96 -17.98 -11.87
N LYS A 42 -9.11 -17.71 -11.26
CA LYS A 42 -10.39 -17.67 -11.98
C LYS A 42 -10.16 -16.78 -13.20
N LYS A 43 -10.41 -17.30 -14.39
CA LYS A 43 -10.43 -16.45 -15.60
C LYS A 43 -11.40 -15.32 -15.29
N GLY A 44 -10.93 -14.09 -15.36
CA GLY A 44 -11.78 -12.91 -15.22
C GLY A 44 -12.99 -13.04 -16.15
N ASP A 45 -14.11 -12.47 -15.76
CA ASP A 45 -15.32 -12.49 -16.57
C ASP A 45 -15.00 -12.02 -18.00
N SER A 46 -15.52 -12.72 -19.00
CA SER A 46 -15.33 -12.32 -20.40
C SER A 46 -15.94 -10.93 -20.63
N LEU A 47 -15.43 -10.20 -21.62
CA LEU A 47 -15.99 -8.87 -21.94
C LEU A 47 -17.51 -8.93 -22.17
N TRP A 48 -17.99 -10.02 -22.73
CA TRP A 48 -19.43 -10.25 -22.94
C TRP A 48 -20.20 -10.46 -21.62
N GLN A 49 -19.65 -11.23 -20.70
CA GLN A 49 -20.24 -11.43 -19.38
C GLN A 49 -20.31 -10.10 -18.59
N ARG A 50 -19.25 -9.30 -18.63
CA ARG A 50 -19.24 -7.96 -18.02
C ARG A 50 -20.26 -7.04 -18.66
N PHE A 51 -20.38 -7.07 -19.98
CA PHE A 51 -21.39 -6.31 -20.69
C PHE A 51 -22.80 -6.71 -20.25
N MET A 52 -23.08 -8.02 -20.13
CA MET A 52 -24.35 -8.52 -19.63
C MET A 52 -24.60 -8.15 -18.15
N LEU A 53 -23.54 -8.16 -17.32
CA LEU A 53 -23.63 -7.71 -15.93
C LEU A 53 -23.94 -6.22 -15.83
N GLN A 54 -23.36 -5.39 -16.69
CA GLN A 54 -23.71 -3.97 -16.78
C GLN A 54 -25.18 -3.80 -17.18
N LEU A 55 -25.67 -4.53 -18.16
CA LEU A 55 -27.09 -4.48 -18.56
C LEU A 55 -28.06 -4.98 -17.47
N SER A 56 -27.56 -5.75 -16.51
CA SER A 56 -28.35 -6.23 -15.36
C SER A 56 -28.40 -5.23 -14.21
N ASP A 57 -27.80 -4.06 -14.35
CA ASP A 57 -27.93 -2.97 -13.38
C ASP A 57 -29.40 -2.59 -13.23
N PRO A 58 -29.93 -2.45 -12.01
CA PRO A 58 -31.34 -2.13 -11.77
C PRO A 58 -31.84 -0.90 -12.52
N MET A 59 -30.95 0.08 -12.73
CA MET A 59 -31.31 1.33 -13.41
C MET A 59 -31.37 1.15 -14.91
N ILE A 60 -30.44 0.42 -15.49
CA ILE A 60 -30.50 0.07 -16.92
C ILE A 60 -31.72 -0.79 -17.21
N LEU A 61 -32.13 -1.66 -16.29
CA LEU A 61 -33.36 -2.42 -16.42
C LEU A 61 -34.61 -1.53 -16.41
N VAL A 62 -34.68 -0.46 -15.60
CA VAL A 62 -35.75 0.53 -15.63
C VAL A 62 -35.79 1.27 -16.97
N LEU A 63 -34.63 1.69 -17.51
CA LEU A 63 -34.51 2.30 -18.83
C LEU A 63 -34.96 1.36 -19.95
N LEU A 64 -34.53 0.09 -19.89
CA LEU A 64 -34.97 -0.91 -20.87
C LEU A 64 -36.46 -1.18 -20.78
N ALA A 65 -37.08 -1.18 -19.57
CA ALA A 65 -38.51 -1.28 -19.40
C ALA A 65 -39.23 -0.03 -19.99
N ALA A 66 -38.70 1.17 -19.76
CA ALA A 66 -39.21 2.39 -20.36
C ALA A 66 -39.15 2.37 -21.90
N ALA A 67 -38.01 1.93 -22.45
CA ALA A 67 -37.82 1.75 -23.88
C ALA A 67 -38.83 0.72 -24.46
N ALA A 68 -39.05 -0.37 -23.75
CA ALA A 68 -40.04 -1.38 -24.16
C ALA A 68 -41.46 -0.81 -24.19
N VAL A 69 -41.87 -0.05 -23.16
CA VAL A 69 -43.16 0.63 -23.13
C VAL A 69 -43.31 1.64 -24.26
N SER A 70 -42.27 2.50 -24.48
CA SER A 70 -42.21 3.46 -25.57
C SER A 70 -42.33 2.76 -26.94
N ALA A 71 -41.62 1.62 -27.13
CA ALA A 71 -41.65 0.86 -28.37
C ALA A 71 -43.06 0.35 -28.69
N VAL A 72 -43.76 -0.19 -27.67
CA VAL A 72 -45.16 -0.64 -27.83
C VAL A 72 -46.05 0.50 -28.27
N LEU A 73 -45.89 1.68 -27.70
CA LEU A 73 -46.70 2.87 -28.05
C LEU A 73 -46.42 3.38 -29.46
N CYS A 74 -45.13 3.47 -29.86
CA CYS A 74 -44.75 3.86 -31.22
C CYS A 74 -45.40 2.90 -32.25
N VAL A 75 -45.45 1.60 -31.96
CA VAL A 75 -46.17 0.64 -32.84
C VAL A 75 -47.69 0.91 -32.88
N VAL A 76 -48.31 1.20 -31.72
CA VAL A 76 -49.76 1.50 -31.66
C VAL A 76 -50.12 2.78 -32.37
N HIS A 77 -49.30 3.85 -32.20
CA HIS A 77 -49.54 5.16 -32.83
C HIS A 77 -48.94 5.26 -34.22
N ARG A 78 -48.22 4.26 -34.71
CA ARG A 78 -47.47 4.27 -36.00
C ARG A 78 -46.49 5.44 -36.14
N GLU A 79 -45.88 5.82 -35.03
CA GLU A 79 -44.84 6.86 -34.98
C GLU A 79 -43.46 6.24 -35.08
N PHE A 80 -42.46 7.03 -35.52
CA PHE A 80 -41.10 6.57 -35.60
C PHE A 80 -40.50 6.44 -34.16
N PRO A 81 -39.90 5.29 -33.79
CA PRO A 81 -39.46 5.03 -32.43
C PRO A 81 -38.13 5.73 -32.09
N ALA A 82 -38.06 7.07 -32.21
CA ALA A 82 -36.88 7.85 -31.96
C ALA A 82 -36.34 7.67 -30.53
N ASP A 83 -37.23 7.78 -29.54
CA ASP A 83 -36.87 7.68 -28.11
C ASP A 83 -36.30 6.31 -27.78
N VAL A 84 -36.89 5.24 -28.35
CA VAL A 84 -36.37 3.86 -28.13
C VAL A 84 -34.95 3.71 -28.67
N LEU A 85 -34.72 4.25 -29.89
CA LEU A 85 -33.39 4.18 -30.51
C LEU A 85 -32.33 4.95 -29.70
N ILE A 86 -32.70 6.11 -29.20
CA ILE A 86 -31.86 6.96 -28.36
C ILE A 86 -31.54 6.25 -27.04
N ILE A 87 -32.54 5.78 -26.31
CA ILE A 87 -32.35 5.06 -25.04
C ILE A 87 -31.47 3.83 -25.26
N MET A 88 -31.71 3.03 -26.28
CA MET A 88 -30.91 1.84 -26.59
C MET A 88 -29.46 2.20 -26.95
N THR A 89 -29.25 3.29 -27.68
CA THR A 89 -27.89 3.78 -28.02
C THR A 89 -27.15 4.20 -26.77
N VAL A 90 -27.79 5.01 -25.91
CA VAL A 90 -27.16 5.50 -24.67
C VAL A 90 -26.88 4.35 -23.70
N VAL A 91 -27.81 3.43 -23.51
CA VAL A 91 -27.62 2.23 -22.67
C VAL A 91 -26.45 1.39 -23.19
N THR A 92 -26.33 1.23 -24.50
CA THR A 92 -25.23 0.48 -25.12
C THR A 92 -23.88 1.20 -24.90
N VAL A 93 -23.83 2.51 -25.11
CA VAL A 93 -22.62 3.32 -24.91
C VAL A 93 -22.20 3.28 -23.44
N ASN A 94 -23.15 3.43 -22.52
CA ASN A 94 -22.89 3.38 -21.07
C ASN A 94 -22.34 2.01 -20.67
N ALA A 95 -22.97 0.92 -21.08
CA ALA A 95 -22.52 -0.44 -20.79
C ALA A 95 -21.12 -0.72 -21.35
N VAL A 96 -20.82 -0.27 -22.58
CA VAL A 96 -19.47 -0.38 -23.18
C VAL A 96 -18.45 0.41 -22.38
N LEU A 97 -18.78 1.66 -22.00
CA LEU A 97 -17.88 2.50 -21.24
C LEU A 97 -17.61 1.92 -19.84
N GLY A 98 -18.62 1.40 -19.16
CA GLY A 98 -18.50 0.69 -17.89
C GLY A 98 -17.55 -0.51 -18.01
N VAL A 99 -17.72 -1.35 -19.02
CA VAL A 99 -16.84 -2.51 -19.29
C VAL A 99 -15.39 -2.05 -19.55
N VAL A 100 -15.18 -0.99 -20.30
CA VAL A 100 -13.82 -0.45 -20.60
C VAL A 100 -13.16 0.08 -19.34
N GLN A 101 -13.89 0.84 -18.51
CA GLN A 101 -13.40 1.39 -17.25
C GLN A 101 -13.04 0.27 -16.25
N GLU A 102 -13.92 -0.71 -16.07
CA GLU A 102 -13.69 -1.87 -15.20
C GLU A 102 -12.49 -2.70 -15.66
N SER A 103 -12.40 -2.98 -16.96
CA SER A 103 -11.27 -3.73 -17.54
C SER A 103 -9.93 -3.00 -17.36
N LYS A 104 -9.89 -1.66 -17.49
CA LYS A 104 -8.68 -0.86 -17.24
C LYS A 104 -8.29 -0.91 -15.76
N ALA A 105 -9.25 -0.79 -14.84
CA ALA A 105 -9.00 -0.86 -13.41
C ALA A 105 -8.44 -2.23 -13.00
N GLU A 106 -9.03 -3.33 -13.46
CA GLU A 106 -8.51 -4.68 -13.19
C GLU A 106 -7.10 -4.92 -13.75
N LYS A 107 -6.84 -4.49 -14.99
CA LYS A 107 -5.50 -4.62 -15.58
C LYS A 107 -4.44 -3.86 -14.79
N ALA A 108 -4.78 -2.67 -14.29
CA ALA A 108 -3.88 -1.88 -13.45
C ALA A 108 -3.60 -2.61 -12.12
N ILE A 109 -4.63 -3.18 -11.48
CA ILE A 109 -4.48 -3.98 -10.25
C ILE A 109 -3.64 -5.24 -10.51
N ALA A 110 -3.89 -5.96 -11.60
CA ALA A 110 -3.15 -7.17 -11.94
C ALA A 110 -1.66 -6.88 -12.18
N ALA A 111 -1.34 -5.80 -12.89
CA ALA A 111 0.04 -5.36 -13.12
C ALA A 111 0.79 -5.07 -11.82
N LEU A 112 0.11 -4.48 -10.82
CA LEU A 112 0.70 -4.18 -9.52
C LEU A 112 1.05 -5.45 -8.73
N GLN A 113 0.20 -6.48 -8.79
CA GLN A 113 0.45 -7.76 -8.13
C GLN A 113 1.67 -8.51 -8.71
N GLU A 114 2.09 -8.18 -9.93
CA GLU A 114 3.27 -8.77 -10.57
C GLU A 114 4.59 -8.04 -10.29
N MET A 115 4.55 -6.89 -9.61
CA MET A 115 5.76 -6.08 -9.36
C MET A 115 6.75 -6.70 -8.36
N THR A 116 6.31 -7.64 -7.52
CA THR A 116 7.20 -8.33 -6.56
C THR A 116 7.03 -9.85 -6.73
N PRO A 117 7.66 -10.47 -7.73
CA PRO A 117 7.57 -11.91 -7.94
C PRO A 117 8.29 -12.64 -6.81
N ALA A 118 7.65 -13.66 -6.25
CA ALA A 118 8.31 -14.57 -5.32
C ALA A 118 9.49 -15.27 -6.04
N THR A 119 10.62 -15.36 -5.37
CA THR A 119 11.84 -16.02 -5.87
C THR A 119 12.18 -17.23 -5.03
N SER A 120 12.88 -18.20 -5.60
CA SER A 120 13.31 -19.42 -4.93
C SER A 120 14.78 -19.69 -5.24
N ARG A 121 15.54 -20.11 -4.22
CA ARG A 121 16.92 -20.57 -4.40
C ARG A 121 16.90 -22.03 -4.84
N VAL A 122 17.57 -22.32 -5.94
CA VAL A 122 17.61 -23.66 -6.52
C VAL A 122 19.03 -24.05 -6.91
N LEU A 123 19.28 -25.36 -6.96
CA LEU A 123 20.48 -25.91 -7.59
C LEU A 123 20.13 -26.27 -9.02
N ARG A 124 20.81 -25.65 -9.98
CA ARG A 124 20.72 -26.00 -11.42
C ARG A 124 22.11 -26.19 -11.99
N GLY A 125 22.36 -27.39 -12.52
CA GLY A 125 23.67 -27.74 -13.05
C GLY A 125 24.80 -27.76 -12.02
N GLY A 126 24.48 -28.04 -10.76
CA GLY A 126 25.41 -28.04 -9.61
C GLY A 126 25.73 -26.68 -9.02
N ALA A 127 25.19 -25.58 -9.56
CA ALA A 127 25.38 -24.23 -9.04
C ALA A 127 24.10 -23.71 -8.40
N GLU A 128 24.25 -22.97 -7.30
CA GLU A 128 23.13 -22.26 -6.67
C GLU A 128 22.73 -21.04 -7.54
N CYS A 129 21.44 -20.91 -7.78
CA CYS A 129 20.89 -19.73 -8.47
C CYS A 129 19.50 -19.39 -7.93
N THR A 130 19.16 -18.10 -7.98
CA THR A 130 17.83 -17.60 -7.64
C THR A 130 16.99 -17.50 -8.90
N VAL A 131 15.79 -18.10 -8.86
CA VAL A 131 14.84 -18.08 -9.98
C VAL A 131 13.48 -17.58 -9.50
N PRO A 132 12.66 -16.97 -10.38
CA PRO A 132 11.27 -16.69 -10.05
C PRO A 132 10.54 -18.01 -9.70
N SER A 133 9.86 -18.07 -8.55
CA SER A 133 9.18 -19.30 -8.07
C SER A 133 8.17 -19.86 -9.07
N ARG A 134 7.60 -19.00 -9.92
CA ARG A 134 6.72 -19.42 -11.03
C ARG A 134 7.41 -20.28 -12.09
N THR A 135 8.75 -20.25 -12.17
CA THR A 135 9.53 -21.03 -13.17
C THR A 135 10.06 -22.35 -12.63
N LEU A 136 9.63 -22.73 -11.43
CA LEU A 136 9.95 -24.03 -10.85
C LEU A 136 9.20 -25.14 -11.56
N VAL A 137 9.90 -26.28 -11.74
CA VAL A 137 9.36 -27.46 -12.40
C VAL A 137 9.63 -28.72 -11.59
N PRO A 138 8.83 -29.78 -11.75
CA PRO A 138 9.12 -31.05 -11.10
C PRO A 138 10.53 -31.55 -11.45
N GLY A 139 11.32 -31.88 -10.41
CA GLY A 139 12.73 -32.27 -10.50
C GLY A 139 13.73 -31.14 -10.21
N ASP A 140 13.34 -29.89 -10.08
CA ASP A 140 14.22 -28.85 -9.52
C ASP A 140 14.58 -29.16 -8.06
N VAL A 141 15.83 -28.90 -7.68
CA VAL A 141 16.28 -29.02 -6.28
C VAL A 141 16.26 -27.65 -5.65
N VAL A 142 15.39 -27.46 -4.64
CA VAL A 142 15.20 -26.21 -3.91
C VAL A 142 16.02 -26.21 -2.64
N LEU A 143 16.65 -25.09 -2.32
CA LEU A 143 17.31 -24.82 -1.07
C LEU A 143 16.34 -24.11 -0.13
N LEU A 144 16.13 -24.67 1.05
CA LEU A 144 15.20 -24.17 2.06
C LEU A 144 15.98 -23.71 3.30
N SER A 145 15.66 -22.54 3.80
CA SER A 145 16.22 -21.97 5.04
C SER A 145 15.11 -21.33 5.86
N ALA A 146 15.35 -21.13 7.15
CA ALA A 146 14.42 -20.43 8.01
C ALA A 146 14.04 -19.07 7.41
N GLY A 147 12.73 -18.79 7.35
CA GLY A 147 12.17 -17.60 6.72
C GLY A 147 11.73 -17.77 5.26
N ASP A 148 12.08 -18.88 4.62
CA ASP A 148 11.63 -19.19 3.25
C ASP A 148 10.19 -19.70 3.28
N ARG A 149 9.41 -19.33 2.27
CA ARG A 149 8.13 -19.97 1.97
C ARG A 149 8.35 -21.09 0.97
N ILE A 150 7.73 -22.23 1.24
CA ILE A 150 7.85 -23.41 0.35
C ILE A 150 7.08 -23.12 -0.95
N PRO A 151 7.80 -23.12 -2.09
CA PRO A 151 7.22 -22.61 -3.35
C PRO A 151 6.40 -23.67 -4.11
N ALA A 152 6.57 -24.96 -3.80
CA ALA A 152 5.94 -26.09 -4.48
C ALA A 152 5.90 -27.31 -3.54
N ASP A 153 5.17 -28.36 -3.87
CA ASP A 153 5.26 -29.58 -3.07
C ASP A 153 6.59 -30.28 -3.37
N CYS A 154 7.36 -30.54 -2.31
CA CYS A 154 8.72 -31.05 -2.43
C CYS A 154 8.97 -32.25 -1.53
N ARG A 155 9.87 -33.15 -1.95
CA ARG A 155 10.41 -34.24 -1.15
C ARG A 155 11.76 -33.81 -0.55
N VAL A 156 11.87 -33.87 0.77
CA VAL A 156 13.10 -33.50 1.50
C VAL A 156 14.20 -34.52 1.14
N LEU A 157 15.33 -34.02 0.64
CA LEU A 157 16.54 -34.80 0.34
C LEU A 157 17.54 -34.77 1.49
N GLU A 158 17.65 -33.60 2.16
CA GLU A 158 18.54 -33.34 3.29
C GLU A 158 17.85 -32.39 4.26
N SER A 159 17.96 -32.70 5.55
CA SER A 159 17.41 -31.88 6.63
C SER A 159 18.46 -31.64 7.71
N ILE A 160 18.67 -30.38 8.07
CA ILE A 160 19.53 -29.98 9.19
C ILE A 160 18.65 -29.17 10.14
N GLY A 161 17.94 -29.91 11.01
CA GLY A 161 16.98 -29.32 11.97
C GLY A 161 15.81 -28.59 11.31
N LEU A 162 15.44 -28.98 10.10
CA LEU A 162 14.37 -28.30 9.33
C LEU A 162 13.02 -28.47 10.02
N ARG A 163 12.40 -27.36 10.43
CA ARG A 163 11.03 -27.32 10.97
C ARG A 163 10.17 -26.43 10.12
N VAL A 164 8.97 -26.91 9.79
CA VAL A 164 8.05 -26.28 8.86
C VAL A 164 6.69 -26.11 9.53
N GLU A 165 6.15 -24.92 9.44
CA GLU A 165 4.78 -24.60 9.84
C GLU A 165 3.84 -24.88 8.67
N GLU A 166 2.92 -25.80 8.85
CA GLU A 166 1.98 -26.27 7.82
C GLU A 166 0.52 -25.88 8.13
N SER A 167 0.31 -24.85 8.93
CA SER A 167 -1.02 -24.40 9.38
C SER A 167 -1.99 -24.10 8.23
N ALA A 168 -1.49 -23.60 7.11
CA ALA A 168 -2.29 -23.34 5.92
C ALA A 168 -2.91 -24.60 5.29
N LEU A 169 -2.32 -25.77 5.54
CA LEU A 169 -2.76 -27.04 5.00
C LEU A 169 -3.44 -27.95 6.06
N THR A 170 -2.92 -27.95 7.26
CA THR A 170 -3.33 -28.85 8.35
C THR A 170 -4.22 -28.19 9.39
N GLY A 171 -4.21 -26.87 9.47
CA GLY A 171 -4.86 -26.09 10.52
C GLY A 171 -4.08 -26.05 11.84
N GLU A 172 -2.97 -26.77 11.95
CA GLU A 172 -2.14 -26.82 13.17
C GLU A 172 -0.97 -25.85 13.07
N SER A 173 -0.82 -24.97 14.06
CA SER A 173 0.21 -23.92 14.08
C SER A 173 1.54 -24.39 14.66
N GLN A 174 1.64 -25.62 15.20
CA GLN A 174 2.92 -26.13 15.73
C GLN A 174 3.85 -26.55 14.58
N PRO A 175 5.12 -26.08 14.57
CA PRO A 175 6.06 -26.48 13.56
C PRO A 175 6.40 -27.96 13.62
N VAL A 176 6.33 -28.62 12.47
CA VAL A 176 6.64 -30.06 12.31
C VAL A 176 8.10 -30.22 11.89
N GLU A 177 8.84 -31.10 12.58
CA GLU A 177 10.20 -31.45 12.20
C GLU A 177 10.20 -32.33 10.96
N LYS A 178 11.02 -31.99 9.96
CA LYS A 178 11.11 -32.69 8.68
C LYS A 178 12.39 -33.51 8.58
N SER A 179 12.26 -34.72 8.04
CA SER A 179 13.33 -35.70 7.88
C SER A 179 13.51 -36.13 6.41
N ALA A 180 14.70 -36.57 6.05
CA ALA A 180 14.95 -37.15 4.72
C ALA A 180 14.61 -38.66 4.64
N ALA A 181 14.36 -39.32 5.77
CA ALA A 181 14.10 -40.76 5.83
C ALA A 181 12.82 -41.16 5.06
N PRO A 182 12.77 -42.29 4.36
CA PRO A 182 11.55 -42.79 3.76
C PRO A 182 10.57 -43.26 4.85
N LEU A 183 9.28 -43.02 4.62
CA LEU A 183 8.23 -43.47 5.55
C LEU A 183 7.85 -44.92 5.30
N PRO A 184 7.43 -45.69 6.32
CA PRO A 184 7.02 -47.09 6.19
C PRO A 184 5.90 -47.27 5.17
N ASP A 185 5.90 -48.39 4.48
CA ASP A 185 4.83 -48.79 3.56
C ASP A 185 3.85 -49.72 4.28
N ASP A 186 2.83 -49.19 4.90
CA ASP A 186 1.76 -49.90 5.58
C ASP A 186 0.51 -50.15 4.70
N GLY A 187 0.60 -49.84 3.42
CA GLY A 187 -0.48 -50.06 2.46
C GLY A 187 -1.57 -48.97 2.45
N GLN A 188 -1.59 -48.08 3.46
CA GLN A 188 -2.56 -46.99 3.52
C GLN A 188 -1.96 -45.66 3.05
N ALA A 189 -2.79 -44.82 2.42
CA ALA A 189 -2.37 -43.47 2.02
C ALA A 189 -2.27 -42.60 3.26
N LEU A 190 -1.09 -42.00 3.50
CA LEU A 190 -0.87 -41.08 4.62
C LEU A 190 -1.46 -39.71 4.31
N PRO A 191 -2.13 -39.06 5.29
CA PRO A 191 -2.53 -37.68 5.15
C PRO A 191 -1.31 -36.75 5.08
N PRO A 192 -1.41 -35.57 4.48
CA PRO A 192 -0.30 -34.62 4.35
C PRO A 192 0.39 -34.32 5.69
N SER A 193 -0.37 -34.17 6.79
CA SER A 193 0.15 -33.89 8.14
C SER A 193 1.05 -35.00 8.69
N ALA A 194 0.89 -36.27 8.25
CA ALA A 194 1.70 -37.38 8.69
C ALA A 194 2.99 -37.56 7.83
N CYS A 195 3.15 -36.79 6.75
CA CYS A 195 4.28 -36.91 5.85
C CYS A 195 5.47 -36.07 6.33
N SER A 196 6.26 -36.59 7.27
CA SER A 196 7.43 -35.88 7.84
C SER A 196 8.57 -35.66 6.84
N ASN A 197 8.55 -36.28 5.66
CA ASN A 197 9.57 -36.15 4.63
C ASN A 197 9.09 -35.41 3.37
N LEU A 198 7.90 -34.87 3.41
CA LEU A 198 7.37 -33.94 2.41
C LEU A 198 7.22 -32.54 3.01
N VAL A 199 7.38 -31.54 2.16
CA VAL A 199 7.04 -30.15 2.45
C VAL A 199 6.11 -29.64 1.36
N PHE A 200 5.11 -28.84 1.74
CA PHE A 200 3.99 -28.51 0.87
C PHE A 200 3.98 -27.04 0.48
N MET A 201 3.50 -26.75 -0.71
CA MET A 201 3.35 -25.38 -1.22
C MET A 201 2.57 -24.51 -0.24
N GLY A 202 3.13 -23.35 0.07
CA GLY A 202 2.49 -22.35 0.93
C GLY A 202 2.83 -22.46 2.40
N ALA A 203 3.46 -23.53 2.86
CA ALA A 203 4.00 -23.68 4.21
C ALA A 203 5.27 -22.82 4.42
N ASN A 204 5.61 -22.53 5.67
CA ASN A 204 6.73 -21.67 6.03
C ASN A 204 7.83 -22.44 6.75
N VAL A 205 9.08 -22.21 6.40
CA VAL A 205 10.24 -22.74 7.13
C VAL A 205 10.51 -21.84 8.32
N VAL A 206 10.31 -22.36 9.54
CA VAL A 206 10.50 -21.56 10.77
C VAL A 206 11.87 -21.77 11.43
N TYR A 207 12.51 -22.92 11.17
CA TYR A 207 13.82 -23.23 11.75
C TYR A 207 14.62 -24.19 10.86
N GLY A 208 15.95 -24.07 10.92
CA GLY A 208 16.87 -24.98 10.24
C GLY A 208 17.03 -24.71 8.75
N ARG A 209 17.60 -25.67 8.04
CA ARG A 209 17.82 -25.63 6.59
C ARG A 209 17.72 -27.02 5.97
N GLY A 210 17.45 -27.07 4.68
CA GLY A 210 17.38 -28.36 3.98
C GLY A 210 17.43 -28.22 2.47
N ARG A 211 17.55 -29.36 1.80
CA ARG A 211 17.39 -29.49 0.35
C ARG A 211 16.16 -30.34 0.06
N ALA A 212 15.39 -29.96 -0.91
CA ALA A 212 14.21 -30.71 -1.31
C ALA A 212 14.06 -30.70 -2.83
N VAL A 213 13.54 -31.80 -3.40
CA VAL A 213 13.25 -31.88 -4.83
C VAL A 213 11.76 -31.63 -5.06
N VAL A 214 11.45 -30.77 -6.03
CA VAL A 214 10.08 -30.45 -6.43
C VAL A 214 9.41 -31.69 -7.04
N ILE A 215 8.26 -32.10 -6.48
CA ILE A 215 7.48 -33.25 -6.95
C ILE A 215 6.20 -32.86 -7.67
N ALA A 216 5.59 -31.72 -7.30
CA ALA A 216 4.40 -31.18 -7.93
C ALA A 216 4.42 -29.65 -7.92
N THR A 217 3.83 -29.03 -8.94
CA THR A 217 3.78 -27.58 -9.13
C THR A 217 2.36 -27.12 -9.46
N GLY A 218 2.04 -25.86 -9.14
CA GLY A 218 0.77 -25.21 -9.48
C GLY A 218 -0.47 -25.96 -8.97
N MET A 219 -1.39 -26.27 -9.87
CA MET A 219 -2.66 -26.94 -9.54
C MET A 219 -2.50 -28.40 -9.13
N ASP A 220 -1.35 -29.02 -9.44
CA ASP A 220 -1.06 -30.40 -9.05
C ASP A 220 -0.59 -30.53 -7.60
N THR A 221 -0.28 -29.42 -6.92
CA THR A 221 0.08 -29.39 -5.48
C THR A 221 -1.12 -29.67 -4.59
N GLN A 222 -0.88 -30.01 -3.32
CA GLN A 222 -1.96 -30.17 -2.33
C GLN A 222 -2.78 -28.87 -2.19
N MET A 223 -2.08 -27.72 -2.13
CA MET A 223 -2.73 -26.41 -2.09
C MET A 223 -3.55 -26.15 -3.37
N GLY A 224 -3.05 -26.58 -4.53
CA GLY A 224 -3.76 -26.50 -5.82
C GLY A 224 -5.06 -27.28 -5.83
N ARG A 225 -5.05 -28.48 -5.26
CA ARG A 225 -6.25 -29.33 -5.12
C ARG A 225 -7.30 -28.70 -4.21
N ILE A 226 -6.86 -28.11 -3.10
CA ILE A 226 -7.74 -27.37 -2.18
C ILE A 226 -8.31 -26.14 -2.89
N ALA A 227 -7.49 -25.38 -3.61
CA ALA A 227 -7.93 -24.20 -4.35
C ALA A 227 -8.95 -24.54 -5.46
N HIS A 228 -8.87 -25.73 -6.05
CA HIS A 228 -9.85 -26.22 -7.02
C HIS A 228 -11.19 -26.56 -6.36
N ALA A 229 -11.17 -27.05 -5.13
CA ALA A 229 -12.38 -27.42 -4.36
C ALA A 229 -13.06 -26.21 -3.71
N LEU A 230 -12.28 -25.17 -3.38
CA LEU A 230 -12.78 -23.93 -2.80
C LEU A 230 -13.09 -22.95 -3.92
N ASN A 231 -14.39 -22.61 -4.10
CA ASN A 231 -14.75 -21.42 -4.89
C ASN A 231 -14.16 -20.20 -4.18
N PRO A 232 -13.20 -19.47 -4.75
CA PRO A 232 -12.67 -18.29 -4.09
C PRO A 232 -13.81 -17.29 -3.90
N ALA A 233 -14.23 -17.11 -2.65
CA ALA A 233 -15.11 -16.02 -2.28
C ALA A 233 -14.51 -14.70 -2.81
N GLY A 234 -15.36 -13.85 -3.37
CA GLY A 234 -14.98 -12.65 -4.08
C GLY A 234 -14.00 -11.75 -3.31
N GLN A 235 -13.24 -10.97 -4.03
CA GLN A 235 -12.33 -9.96 -3.46
C GLN A 235 -13.06 -9.15 -2.38
N ASN A 236 -12.51 -9.09 -1.19
CA ASN A 236 -13.10 -8.31 -0.11
C ASN A 236 -13.15 -6.84 -0.52
N ALA A 237 -14.36 -6.30 -0.67
CA ALA A 237 -14.58 -4.89 -0.97
C ALA A 237 -13.96 -4.02 0.14
N THR A 238 -13.33 -2.91 -0.25
CA THR A 238 -12.74 -1.97 0.72
C THR A 238 -13.83 -1.36 1.63
N PRO A 239 -13.48 -0.89 2.85
CA PRO A 239 -14.43 -0.21 3.73
C PRO A 239 -15.15 0.93 3.01
N LEU A 240 -14.42 1.70 2.20
CA LEU A 240 -14.99 2.79 1.39
C LEU A 240 -15.97 2.25 0.35
N GLN A 241 -15.64 1.18 -0.37
CA GLN A 241 -16.56 0.56 -1.33
C GLN A 241 -17.84 0.07 -0.65
N LYS A 242 -17.75 -0.54 0.54
CA LYS A 242 -18.93 -0.93 1.33
C LYS A 242 -19.79 0.27 1.73
N LYS A 243 -19.16 1.37 2.21
CA LYS A 243 -19.87 2.63 2.55
C LYS A 243 -20.52 3.25 1.30
N LEU A 244 -19.87 3.21 0.14
CA LEU A 244 -20.42 3.68 -1.13
C LEU A 244 -21.62 2.85 -1.60
N THR A 245 -21.54 1.52 -1.50
CA THR A 245 -22.66 0.64 -1.84
C THR A 245 -23.88 0.90 -0.92
N GLN A 246 -23.64 1.16 0.37
CA GLN A 246 -24.69 1.56 1.29
C GLN A 246 -25.30 2.92 0.92
N LEU A 247 -24.46 3.90 0.58
CA LEU A 247 -24.89 5.22 0.13
C LEU A 247 -25.74 5.11 -1.14
N SER A 248 -25.29 4.35 -2.14
CA SER A 248 -26.05 4.12 -3.38
C SER A 248 -27.41 3.51 -3.10
N LYS A 249 -27.50 2.53 -2.19
CA LYS A 249 -28.80 1.95 -1.79
C LYS A 249 -29.73 2.97 -1.15
N ILE A 250 -29.20 3.82 -0.25
CA ILE A 250 -30.01 4.87 0.41
C ILE A 250 -30.50 5.89 -0.61
N LEU A 251 -29.59 6.33 -1.51
CA LEU A 251 -29.97 7.25 -2.59
C LEU A 251 -31.03 6.66 -3.52
N SER A 252 -30.86 5.41 -3.96
CA SER A 252 -31.84 4.72 -4.81
C SER A 252 -33.20 4.61 -4.15
N LEU A 253 -33.25 4.30 -2.85
CA LEU A 253 -34.50 4.24 -2.11
C LEU A 253 -35.16 5.61 -1.97
N LEU A 254 -34.38 6.66 -1.68
CA LEU A 254 -34.86 8.04 -1.61
C LEU A 254 -35.47 8.50 -2.93
N VAL A 255 -34.76 8.21 -4.02
CA VAL A 255 -35.22 8.56 -5.38
C VAL A 255 -36.47 7.82 -5.74
N LEU A 256 -36.56 6.51 -5.46
CA LEU A 256 -37.78 5.74 -5.71
C LEU A 256 -38.95 6.32 -4.94
N ALA A 257 -38.75 6.78 -3.71
CA ALA A 257 -39.79 7.44 -2.91
C ALA A 257 -40.21 8.79 -3.52
N ILE A 258 -39.28 9.59 -4.02
CA ILE A 258 -39.54 10.86 -4.71
C ILE A 258 -40.30 10.58 -6.02
N CYS A 259 -39.86 9.62 -6.83
CA CYS A 259 -40.54 9.23 -8.07
C CYS A 259 -41.99 8.77 -7.81
N ALA A 260 -42.20 7.94 -6.80
CA ALA A 260 -43.53 7.49 -6.41
C ALA A 260 -44.42 8.65 -5.93
N GLY A 261 -43.82 9.61 -5.17
CA GLY A 261 -44.53 10.82 -4.73
C GLY A 261 -44.94 11.74 -5.87
N ILE A 262 -44.08 11.98 -6.83
CA ILE A 262 -44.35 12.79 -8.04
C ILE A 262 -45.39 12.10 -8.88
N PHE A 263 -45.26 10.79 -9.13
CA PHE A 263 -46.25 10.02 -9.87
C PHE A 263 -47.63 10.09 -9.23
N ALA A 264 -47.70 9.93 -7.91
CA ALA A 264 -48.95 10.02 -7.15
C ALA A 264 -49.54 11.43 -7.21
N LEU A 265 -48.74 12.48 -7.12
CA LEU A 265 -49.17 13.88 -7.23
C LEU A 265 -49.75 14.21 -8.61
N ASP A 266 -49.07 13.78 -9.66
CA ASP A 266 -49.49 14.11 -11.03
C ASP A 266 -50.69 13.31 -11.47
N VAL A 267 -50.78 12.03 -11.08
CA VAL A 267 -51.97 11.21 -11.22
C VAL A 267 -53.16 11.83 -10.46
N GLY A 268 -52.92 12.30 -9.22
CA GLY A 268 -53.94 12.99 -8.42
C GLY A 268 -54.44 14.29 -9.07
N ARG A 269 -53.54 15.10 -9.62
CA ARG A 269 -53.88 16.32 -10.38
C ARG A 269 -54.70 15.99 -11.62
N SER A 270 -54.31 14.95 -12.41
CA SER A 270 -55.00 14.52 -13.61
C SER A 270 -56.41 14.00 -13.30
N LEU A 271 -56.59 13.27 -12.19
CA LEU A 271 -57.93 12.82 -11.73
C LEU A 271 -58.81 13.99 -11.30
N LEU A 272 -58.26 15.00 -10.64
CA LEU A 272 -58.98 16.21 -10.23
C LEU A 272 -59.36 17.12 -11.41
N ALA A 273 -58.55 17.09 -12.49
CA ALA A 273 -58.77 17.88 -13.70
C ALA A 273 -59.72 17.26 -14.71
N GLY A 274 -60.32 16.11 -14.42
CA GLY A 274 -61.39 15.53 -15.25
C GLY A 274 -61.08 14.25 -16.02
N GLY A 275 -60.00 13.60 -15.76
CA GLY A 275 -59.74 12.25 -16.27
C GLY A 275 -58.30 11.95 -16.62
N LEU A 276 -57.87 10.75 -16.26
CA LEU A 276 -56.56 10.20 -16.59
C LEU A 276 -56.57 9.78 -18.07
N THR A 277 -55.78 10.46 -18.89
CA THR A 277 -55.49 9.97 -20.24
C THR A 277 -54.28 9.07 -20.20
N PHE A 278 -54.24 8.03 -21.02
CA PHE A 278 -53.14 7.10 -21.09
C PHE A 278 -51.81 7.81 -21.47
N SER A 279 -51.89 8.80 -22.37
CA SER A 279 -50.72 9.64 -22.74
C SER A 279 -50.22 10.50 -21.56
N GLY A 280 -51.11 11.03 -20.71
CA GLY A 280 -50.71 11.77 -19.52
C GLY A 280 -50.04 10.88 -18.48
N ALA A 281 -50.58 9.66 -18.24
CA ALA A 281 -49.95 8.70 -17.32
C ALA A 281 -48.53 8.27 -17.80
N LEU A 282 -48.35 8.16 -19.12
CA LEU A 282 -47.09 7.83 -19.71
C LEU A 282 -46.05 8.97 -19.57
N SER A 283 -46.50 10.21 -19.86
CA SER A 283 -45.63 11.40 -19.67
C SER A 283 -45.16 11.48 -18.22
N THR A 284 -46.03 11.29 -17.24
CA THR A 284 -45.65 11.23 -15.82
C THR A 284 -44.69 10.09 -15.50
N PHE A 285 -44.89 8.92 -16.11
CA PHE A 285 -43.95 7.80 -15.96
C PHE A 285 -42.55 8.15 -16.54
N MET A 286 -42.48 8.79 -17.70
CA MET A 286 -41.20 9.23 -18.30
C MET A 286 -40.50 10.27 -17.41
N VAL A 287 -41.20 11.19 -16.78
CA VAL A 287 -40.62 12.14 -15.81
C VAL A 287 -40.06 11.39 -14.60
N ALA A 288 -40.82 10.39 -14.08
CA ALA A 288 -40.34 9.57 -12.98
C ALA A 288 -39.05 8.78 -13.37
N VAL A 289 -38.96 8.26 -14.59
CA VAL A 289 -37.77 7.62 -15.14
C VAL A 289 -36.63 8.61 -15.27
N SER A 290 -36.85 9.83 -15.79
CA SER A 290 -35.85 10.89 -15.85
C SER A 290 -35.26 11.19 -14.50
N LEU A 291 -36.10 11.34 -13.49
CA LEU A 291 -35.68 11.60 -12.12
C LEU A 291 -34.88 10.45 -11.53
N ALA A 292 -35.29 9.21 -11.83
CA ALA A 292 -34.55 8.03 -11.39
C ALA A 292 -33.15 7.97 -11.99
N VAL A 293 -32.99 8.32 -13.28
CA VAL A 293 -31.71 8.38 -13.98
C VAL A 293 -30.80 9.48 -13.41
N ALA A 294 -31.36 10.70 -13.22
CA ALA A 294 -30.64 11.86 -12.70
C ALA A 294 -30.00 11.61 -11.32
N ALA A 295 -30.64 10.77 -10.52
CA ALA A 295 -30.29 10.66 -9.11
C ALA A 295 -29.16 9.69 -8.80
N ILE A 296 -28.69 8.89 -9.74
CA ILE A 296 -27.68 7.85 -9.50
C ILE A 296 -26.34 8.23 -10.14
N PRO A 297 -25.29 8.39 -9.31
CA PRO A 297 -23.98 8.67 -9.83
C PRO A 297 -23.35 7.42 -10.43
N GLU A 298 -23.66 7.10 -11.69
CA GLU A 298 -23.21 5.89 -12.40
C GLU A 298 -21.68 5.72 -12.42
N GLY A 299 -20.91 6.81 -12.50
CA GLY A 299 -19.46 6.79 -12.53
C GLY A 299 -18.76 6.57 -11.18
N LEU A 300 -19.46 6.61 -10.04
CA LEU A 300 -18.86 6.75 -8.72
C LEU A 300 -17.94 5.58 -8.35
N ALA A 301 -18.38 4.34 -8.53
CA ALA A 301 -17.59 3.14 -8.19
C ALA A 301 -16.37 3.01 -9.09
N ALA A 302 -16.51 3.30 -10.38
CA ALA A 302 -15.41 3.28 -11.35
C ALA A 302 -14.36 4.35 -11.04
N VAL A 303 -14.79 5.59 -10.75
CA VAL A 303 -13.90 6.70 -10.39
C VAL A 303 -13.08 6.34 -9.15
N VAL A 304 -13.71 5.82 -8.08
CA VAL A 304 -13.01 5.41 -6.86
C VAL A 304 -11.97 4.33 -7.13
N THR A 305 -12.31 3.32 -7.91
CA THR A 305 -11.39 2.22 -8.25
C THR A 305 -10.20 2.72 -9.08
N ILE A 306 -10.44 3.61 -10.04
CA ILE A 306 -9.38 4.21 -10.86
C ILE A 306 -8.47 5.10 -10.02
N VAL A 307 -9.02 5.93 -9.14
CA VAL A 307 -8.24 6.81 -8.24
C VAL A 307 -7.38 5.99 -7.29
N LEU A 308 -7.92 4.93 -6.69
CA LEU A 308 -7.16 3.99 -5.87
C LEU A 308 -6.01 3.36 -6.67
N SER A 309 -6.27 2.89 -7.90
CA SER A 309 -5.25 2.29 -8.76
C SER A 309 -4.12 3.27 -9.12
N ILE A 310 -4.45 4.53 -9.41
CA ILE A 310 -3.47 5.59 -9.66
C ILE A 310 -2.64 5.85 -8.39
N GLY A 311 -3.28 5.88 -7.22
CA GLY A 311 -2.61 6.04 -5.94
C GLY A 311 -1.60 4.94 -5.68
N VAL A 312 -2.00 3.67 -5.85
CA VAL A 312 -1.13 2.51 -5.70
C VAL A 312 0.06 2.56 -6.66
N THR A 313 -0.18 2.95 -7.92
CA THR A 313 0.91 3.12 -8.90
C THR A 313 1.92 4.17 -8.46
N LYS A 314 1.46 5.28 -7.86
CA LYS A 314 2.34 6.33 -7.34
C LYS A 314 3.10 5.88 -6.10
N MET A 315 2.45 5.14 -5.19
CA MET A 315 3.10 4.54 -4.01
C MET A 315 4.20 3.56 -4.44
N SER A 316 3.93 2.71 -5.42
CA SER A 316 4.91 1.76 -5.97
C SER A 316 6.14 2.47 -6.58
N ARG A 317 5.95 3.59 -7.29
CA ARG A 317 7.07 4.41 -7.79
C ARG A 317 7.91 5.06 -6.69
N ARG A 318 7.36 5.15 -5.48
CA ARG A 318 8.05 5.62 -4.27
C ARG A 318 8.48 4.45 -3.36
N HIS A 319 8.72 3.27 -3.93
CA HIS A 319 9.20 2.08 -3.23
C HIS A 319 8.20 1.42 -2.26
N ALA A 320 6.94 1.86 -2.21
CA ALA A 320 5.89 1.26 -1.40
C ALA A 320 4.97 0.41 -2.29
N VAL A 321 5.17 -0.90 -2.31
CA VAL A 321 4.35 -1.84 -3.10
C VAL A 321 3.16 -2.31 -2.28
N ILE A 322 1.98 -1.86 -2.67
CA ILE A 322 0.71 -2.21 -2.02
C ILE A 322 0.25 -3.59 -2.52
N ARG A 323 -0.06 -4.48 -1.61
CA ARG A 323 -0.55 -5.83 -1.91
C ARG A 323 -2.07 -5.96 -1.78
N ARG A 324 -2.67 -5.16 -0.89
CA ARG A 324 -4.12 -5.10 -0.68
C ARG A 324 -4.62 -3.67 -0.87
N LEU A 325 -5.62 -3.48 -1.72
CA LEU A 325 -6.16 -2.13 -2.00
C LEU A 325 -6.75 -1.45 -0.76
N THR A 326 -7.25 -2.24 0.18
CA THR A 326 -7.77 -1.75 1.46
C THR A 326 -6.72 -0.95 2.24
N ALA A 327 -5.45 -1.32 2.15
CA ALA A 327 -4.35 -0.66 2.84
C ALA A 327 -4.19 0.81 2.43
N VAL A 328 -4.54 1.20 1.19
CA VAL A 328 -4.42 2.59 0.72
C VAL A 328 -5.30 3.54 1.53
N GLU A 329 -6.54 3.12 1.81
CA GLU A 329 -7.48 3.90 2.62
C GLU A 329 -7.01 3.96 4.08
N THR A 330 -6.61 2.80 4.62
CA THR A 330 -6.18 2.66 6.02
C THR A 330 -4.89 3.44 6.30
N LEU A 331 -3.93 3.46 5.34
CA LEU A 331 -2.72 4.30 5.40
C LEU A 331 -3.04 5.77 5.65
N GLY A 332 -4.07 6.30 4.97
CA GLY A 332 -4.51 7.68 5.17
C GLY A 332 -5.05 7.98 6.57
N CYS A 333 -5.46 6.96 7.32
CA CYS A 333 -5.99 7.06 8.68
C CYS A 333 -4.96 6.70 9.75
N THR A 334 -3.73 6.31 9.40
CA THR A 334 -2.71 5.85 10.34
C THR A 334 -2.45 6.86 11.42
N GLN A 335 -2.52 6.41 12.67
CA GLN A 335 -2.32 7.20 13.89
C GLN A 335 -1.05 6.79 14.63
N VAL A 336 -0.66 5.52 14.52
CA VAL A 336 0.54 4.96 15.16
C VAL A 336 1.34 4.17 14.11
N ILE A 337 2.65 4.36 14.10
CA ILE A 337 3.58 3.54 13.30
C ILE A 337 4.54 2.85 14.25
N CYS A 338 4.33 1.56 14.48
CA CYS A 338 5.23 0.69 15.21
C CYS A 338 6.32 0.17 14.26
N SER A 339 7.57 0.53 14.54
CA SER A 339 8.68 0.15 13.69
C SER A 339 9.70 -0.70 14.45
N ASP A 340 10.15 -1.79 13.83
CA ASP A 340 11.39 -2.42 14.27
C ASP A 340 12.56 -1.46 14.05
N LYS A 341 13.57 -1.54 14.89
CA LYS A 341 14.76 -0.68 14.81
C LYS A 341 15.63 -1.06 13.61
N THR A 342 16.00 -2.37 13.55
CA THR A 342 17.07 -2.87 12.68
C THR A 342 16.63 -2.87 11.22
N GLY A 343 17.45 -2.32 10.34
CA GLY A 343 17.20 -2.31 8.90
C GLY A 343 16.14 -1.32 8.43
N THR A 344 15.23 -0.87 9.32
CA THR A 344 14.16 0.08 8.99
C THR A 344 14.49 1.51 9.43
N LEU A 345 14.78 1.70 10.72
CA LEU A 345 15.19 2.99 11.30
C LEU A 345 16.70 3.18 11.22
N THR A 346 17.45 2.08 11.16
CA THR A 346 18.91 2.03 11.02
C THR A 346 19.31 1.40 9.68
N GLN A 347 20.60 1.54 9.33
CA GLN A 347 21.10 1.08 8.03
C GLN A 347 21.36 -0.44 7.95
N ASN A 348 21.21 -1.17 9.04
CA ASN A 348 21.60 -2.58 9.19
C ASN A 348 23.09 -2.83 8.80
N LYS A 349 23.93 -1.86 9.08
CA LYS A 349 25.35 -1.88 8.76
C LYS A 349 26.14 -1.39 9.94
N MET A 350 26.91 -2.27 10.61
CA MET A 350 27.81 -1.85 11.66
C MET A 350 28.86 -0.87 11.10
N THR A 351 29.08 0.21 11.80
CA THR A 351 30.03 1.27 11.40
C THR A 351 30.83 1.74 12.62
N VAL A 352 32.13 1.90 12.46
CA VAL A 352 33.01 2.47 13.49
C VAL A 352 32.73 3.97 13.58
N THR A 353 32.38 4.44 14.78
CA THR A 353 32.06 5.85 15.03
C THR A 353 32.97 6.52 16.07
N ALA A 354 33.73 5.73 16.84
CA ALA A 354 34.64 6.24 17.86
C ALA A 354 35.90 5.39 17.98
N ARG A 355 37.03 6.04 18.18
CA ARG A 355 38.32 5.39 18.40
C ARG A 355 39.05 6.13 19.51
N THR A 356 39.72 5.40 20.41
CA THR A 356 40.55 5.97 21.46
C THR A 356 41.80 5.11 21.69
N GLY A 357 42.86 5.70 22.08
CA GLY A 357 44.14 5.00 22.36
C GLY A 357 45.30 5.48 21.48
N VAL A 358 45.98 4.55 20.82
CA VAL A 358 47.06 4.84 19.87
C VAL A 358 46.52 5.52 18.59
N PRO A 359 47.38 6.07 17.70
CA PRO A 359 46.96 6.63 16.42
C PRO A 359 46.01 5.72 15.65
N PRO A 360 45.01 6.27 14.96
CA PRO A 360 43.95 5.47 14.28
C PRO A 360 44.55 4.41 13.33
N GLU A 361 45.61 4.72 12.61
CA GLU A 361 46.24 3.80 11.65
C GLU A 361 46.79 2.56 12.36
N GLN A 362 47.45 2.75 13.51
CA GLN A 362 47.99 1.65 14.30
C GLN A 362 46.90 0.80 14.94
N LEU A 363 45.85 1.44 15.47
CA LEU A 363 44.72 0.75 16.07
C LEU A 363 43.95 -0.08 15.03
N MET A 364 43.68 0.52 13.86
CA MET A 364 42.90 -0.13 12.82
C MET A 364 43.71 -1.20 12.08
N THR A 365 45.05 -1.06 11.97
CA THR A 365 45.91 -2.15 11.52
C THR A 365 45.76 -3.39 12.41
N ALA A 366 45.78 -3.22 13.73
CA ALA A 366 45.60 -4.31 14.66
C ALA A 366 44.21 -4.95 14.55
N MET A 367 43.19 -4.13 14.42
CA MET A 367 41.79 -4.60 14.31
C MET A 367 41.56 -5.33 12.97
N ALA A 368 42.06 -4.82 11.84
CA ALA A 368 41.89 -5.43 10.52
C ALA A 368 42.64 -6.77 10.41
N LEU A 369 43.88 -6.83 10.91
CA LEU A 369 44.69 -8.05 10.90
C LEU A 369 44.13 -9.13 11.85
N CYS A 370 43.48 -8.71 12.97
CA CYS A 370 42.79 -9.61 13.89
C CYS A 370 41.32 -9.82 13.50
N SER A 371 41.00 -9.89 12.22
CA SER A 371 39.63 -10.11 11.68
C SER A 371 39.69 -11.12 10.54
N ASP A 372 38.58 -11.84 10.31
CA ASP A 372 38.43 -12.81 9.21
C ASP A 372 37.72 -12.22 8.02
N ALA A 373 36.96 -11.14 8.20
CA ALA A 373 36.28 -10.43 7.12
C ALA A 373 37.27 -9.99 6.03
N HIS A 374 36.88 -10.11 4.78
CA HIS A 374 37.67 -9.77 3.60
C HIS A 374 36.83 -9.19 2.47
N ARG A 375 37.47 -8.53 1.51
CA ARG A 375 36.83 -7.99 0.32
C ARG A 375 36.70 -9.08 -0.74
N ALA A 376 35.48 -9.37 -1.14
CA ALA A 376 35.08 -10.28 -2.24
C ALA A 376 34.48 -9.46 -3.39
N GLY A 377 35.31 -8.98 -4.32
CA GLY A 377 34.92 -8.05 -5.38
C GLY A 377 34.50 -6.69 -4.80
N ASP A 378 33.29 -6.23 -5.10
CA ASP A 378 32.75 -4.95 -4.59
C ASP A 378 32.08 -5.07 -3.21
N ARG A 379 32.02 -6.27 -2.63
CA ARG A 379 31.39 -6.50 -1.32
C ARG A 379 32.40 -6.96 -0.30
N MET A 380 32.12 -6.60 0.96
CA MET A 380 32.81 -7.16 2.11
C MET A 380 32.10 -8.43 2.55
N ASP A 381 32.82 -9.51 2.74
CA ASP A 381 32.33 -10.78 3.26
C ASP A 381 32.91 -11.03 4.66
N GLY A 382 32.07 -11.48 5.58
CA GLY A 382 32.43 -11.74 6.96
C GLY A 382 31.34 -11.36 7.96
N GLU A 383 31.65 -11.52 9.24
CA GLU A 383 30.75 -11.14 10.33
C GLU A 383 30.61 -9.61 10.39
N PRO A 384 29.42 -9.04 10.60
CA PRO A 384 29.17 -7.59 10.51
C PRO A 384 30.10 -6.71 11.36
N THR A 385 30.46 -7.18 12.54
CA THR A 385 31.39 -6.47 13.43
C THR A 385 32.80 -6.39 12.82
N GLU A 386 33.25 -7.48 12.21
CA GLU A 386 34.58 -7.53 11.56
C GLU A 386 34.60 -6.77 10.24
N VAL A 387 33.51 -6.84 9.48
CA VAL A 387 33.32 -6.04 8.27
C VAL A 387 33.46 -4.55 8.60
N ALA A 388 32.86 -4.08 9.71
CA ALA A 388 32.99 -2.70 10.15
C ALA A 388 34.45 -2.29 10.44
N LEU A 389 35.20 -3.16 11.08
CA LEU A 389 36.60 -2.90 11.40
C LEU A 389 37.50 -2.87 10.15
N VAL A 390 37.30 -3.82 9.23
CA VAL A 390 38.07 -3.89 7.97
C VAL A 390 37.68 -2.74 7.03
N GLN A 391 36.41 -2.34 6.98
CA GLN A 391 35.95 -1.21 6.17
C GLN A 391 36.55 0.09 6.72
N ASP A 392 36.51 0.30 8.03
CA ASP A 392 37.09 1.49 8.66
C ASP A 392 38.59 1.59 8.47
N ALA A 393 39.31 0.46 8.47
CA ALA A 393 40.73 0.40 8.10
C ALA A 393 40.94 0.81 6.63
N ALA A 394 40.12 0.29 5.71
CA ALA A 394 40.19 0.65 4.29
C ALA A 394 39.91 2.14 4.05
N ASP A 395 38.98 2.74 4.79
CA ASP A 395 38.64 4.17 4.74
C ASP A 395 39.85 5.05 5.20
N LEU A 396 40.74 4.51 6.04
CA LEU A 396 42.01 5.10 6.41
C LEU A 396 43.15 4.79 5.43
N GLY A 397 42.86 4.12 4.30
CA GLY A 397 43.85 3.71 3.32
C GLY A 397 44.62 2.43 3.67
N LEU A 398 44.16 1.68 4.69
CA LEU A 398 44.79 0.45 5.18
C LEU A 398 44.05 -0.78 4.59
N GLU A 399 44.33 -1.07 3.32
CA GLU A 399 43.74 -2.25 2.68
C GLU A 399 44.21 -3.55 3.31
N LYS A 400 43.29 -4.37 3.84
CA LYS A 400 43.64 -5.62 4.57
C LYS A 400 44.50 -6.57 3.76
N ALA A 401 44.22 -6.74 2.47
CA ALA A 401 45.03 -7.60 1.60
C ALA A 401 46.49 -7.11 1.45
N ALA A 402 46.75 -5.79 1.56
CA ALA A 402 48.09 -5.24 1.59
C ALA A 402 48.75 -5.46 2.95
N LEU A 403 47.99 -5.25 4.03
CA LEU A 403 48.46 -5.51 5.39
C LEU A 403 48.83 -7.00 5.60
N GLU A 404 48.06 -7.95 5.10
CA GLU A 404 48.33 -9.38 5.22
C GLU A 404 49.58 -9.82 4.40
N ARG A 405 49.90 -9.12 3.30
CA ARG A 405 51.14 -9.33 2.57
C ARG A 405 52.36 -8.81 3.35
N GLN A 406 52.18 -7.68 4.03
CA GLN A 406 53.24 -7.07 4.86
C GLN A 406 53.41 -7.82 6.20
N TYR A 407 52.30 -8.29 6.78
CA TYR A 407 52.26 -9.00 8.05
C TYR A 407 51.53 -10.33 7.89
N PRO A 408 52.14 -11.35 7.26
CA PRO A 408 51.49 -12.65 7.03
C PRO A 408 51.06 -13.30 8.33
N ARG A 409 49.82 -13.80 8.37
CA ARG A 409 49.26 -14.52 9.52
C ARG A 409 49.93 -15.89 9.61
N VAL A 410 50.55 -16.18 10.75
CA VAL A 410 51.27 -17.41 11.03
C VAL A 410 50.67 -18.28 12.14
N GLY A 411 49.65 -17.79 12.77
CA GLY A 411 48.85 -18.52 13.76
C GLY A 411 47.69 -17.72 14.26
N GLU A 412 46.73 -18.42 14.86
CA GLU A 412 45.52 -17.81 15.40
C GLU A 412 44.91 -18.62 16.55
N LEU A 413 44.14 -17.92 17.39
CA LEU A 413 43.12 -18.44 18.29
C LEU A 413 41.80 -17.81 17.85
N PRO A 414 40.89 -18.56 17.20
CA PRO A 414 39.63 -18.03 16.72
C PRO A 414 38.77 -17.41 17.84
N PHE A 415 37.79 -16.58 17.46
CA PHE A 415 36.86 -16.03 18.45
C PHE A 415 36.16 -17.15 19.20
N ASP A 416 36.14 -17.01 20.51
CA ASP A 416 35.41 -17.90 21.39
C ASP A 416 34.52 -17.12 22.34
N SER A 417 33.25 -17.49 22.43
CA SER A 417 32.21 -16.78 23.19
C SER A 417 32.45 -16.85 24.71
N ALA A 418 33.11 -17.91 25.23
CA ALA A 418 33.44 -18.02 26.64
C ALA A 418 34.64 -17.13 27.01
N ARG A 419 35.63 -17.05 26.12
CA ARG A 419 36.80 -16.16 26.27
C ARG A 419 36.50 -14.72 25.89
N LYS A 420 35.49 -14.46 25.04
CA LYS A 420 35.09 -13.15 24.48
C LYS A 420 36.22 -12.40 23.79
N MET A 421 37.14 -13.11 23.17
CA MET A 421 38.27 -12.54 22.44
C MET A 421 38.78 -13.46 21.33
N MET A 422 39.50 -12.85 20.39
CA MET A 422 40.20 -13.48 19.28
C MET A 422 41.63 -13.02 19.26
N THR A 423 42.57 -13.88 18.88
CA THR A 423 44.00 -13.56 18.81
C THR A 423 44.59 -14.04 17.50
N THR A 424 45.40 -13.22 16.85
CA THR A 424 46.13 -13.59 15.63
C THR A 424 47.62 -13.28 15.80
N LEU A 425 48.46 -14.07 15.15
CA LEU A 425 49.92 -13.96 15.16
C LEU A 425 50.37 -13.64 13.73
N HIS A 426 51.19 -12.60 13.59
CA HIS A 426 51.70 -12.12 12.31
C HIS A 426 53.19 -12.01 12.28
N ARG A 427 53.80 -12.41 11.16
CA ARG A 427 55.27 -12.29 10.96
C ARG A 427 55.61 -10.84 10.65
N THR A 428 56.65 -10.34 11.29
CA THR A 428 57.24 -9.04 11.03
C THR A 428 58.75 -9.19 10.77
N PRO A 429 59.45 -8.19 10.22
CA PRO A 429 60.88 -8.22 10.07
C PRO A 429 61.65 -8.42 11.39
N GLU A 430 61.06 -7.98 12.51
CA GLU A 430 61.66 -8.01 13.85
C GLU A 430 61.22 -9.21 14.69
N GLY A 431 60.42 -10.13 14.14
CA GLY A 431 59.92 -11.30 14.87
C GLY A 431 58.43 -11.60 14.57
N VAL A 432 57.64 -11.78 15.61
CA VAL A 432 56.20 -12.07 15.52
C VAL A 432 55.44 -11.08 16.37
N VAL A 433 54.44 -10.41 15.78
CA VAL A 433 53.48 -9.57 16.49
C VAL A 433 52.17 -10.31 16.69
N GLN A 434 51.67 -10.25 17.89
CA GLN A 434 50.35 -10.72 18.26
C GLN A 434 49.38 -9.54 18.30
N TYR A 435 48.20 -9.71 17.70
CA TYR A 435 47.08 -8.84 17.93
C TYR A 435 45.94 -9.62 18.57
N THR A 436 45.31 -9.00 19.59
CA THR A 436 44.15 -9.57 20.30
C THR A 436 43.07 -8.54 20.31
N LYS A 437 41.87 -8.91 19.87
CA LYS A 437 40.63 -8.10 19.99
C LYS A 437 39.59 -8.82 20.85
N GLY A 438 38.82 -8.05 21.58
CA GLY A 438 37.76 -8.64 22.38
C GLY A 438 36.99 -7.65 23.26
N ALA A 439 36.22 -8.17 24.18
CA ALA A 439 35.45 -7.37 25.13
C ALA A 439 36.40 -6.57 26.05
N PRO A 440 36.21 -5.25 26.22
CA PRO A 440 37.11 -4.40 26.98
C PRO A 440 37.37 -4.86 28.40
N ASP A 441 36.35 -5.32 29.10
CA ASP A 441 36.42 -5.82 30.48
C ASP A 441 37.26 -7.09 30.60
N VAL A 442 37.35 -7.88 29.55
CA VAL A 442 38.13 -9.14 29.52
C VAL A 442 39.56 -8.89 29.05
N VAL A 443 39.74 -8.18 27.91
CA VAL A 443 41.06 -7.91 27.34
C VAL A 443 41.89 -7.08 28.31
N LEU A 444 41.36 -6.04 28.94
CA LEU A 444 42.03 -5.20 29.91
C LEU A 444 42.57 -5.98 31.13
N LYS A 445 41.89 -7.04 31.57
CA LYS A 445 42.39 -7.90 32.65
C LYS A 445 43.66 -8.66 32.27
N ARG A 446 43.88 -8.88 30.99
CA ARG A 446 45.04 -9.55 30.41
C ARG A 446 46.19 -8.61 30.05
N CYS A 447 45.92 -7.27 30.09
CA CYS A 447 46.92 -6.26 29.80
C CYS A 447 47.73 -5.88 31.03
N THR A 448 49.05 -5.83 30.86
CA THR A 448 50.03 -5.35 31.87
C THR A 448 50.66 -4.01 31.49
N HIS A 449 50.62 -3.64 30.22
CA HIS A 449 51.16 -2.41 29.66
C HIS A 449 50.17 -1.68 28.77
N THR A 450 50.46 -0.43 28.48
CA THR A 450 49.74 0.40 27.53
C THR A 450 50.65 1.34 26.77
N TRP A 451 50.25 1.83 25.63
CA TRP A 451 50.95 2.85 24.87
C TRP A 451 50.58 4.25 25.37
N GLN A 452 51.59 5.06 25.69
CA GLN A 452 51.40 6.47 26.01
C GLN A 452 52.49 7.28 25.31
N GLN A 453 52.14 8.31 24.53
CA GLN A 453 53.09 9.20 23.82
C GLN A 453 54.19 8.45 23.06
N GLY A 454 53.84 7.36 22.39
CA GLY A 454 54.79 6.57 21.58
C GLY A 454 55.68 5.60 22.38
N ARG A 455 55.46 5.43 23.68
CA ARG A 455 56.20 4.53 24.55
C ARG A 455 55.31 3.51 25.26
N VAL A 456 55.84 2.32 25.47
CA VAL A 456 55.17 1.28 26.28
C VAL A 456 55.40 1.58 27.75
N VAL A 457 54.31 1.78 28.49
CA VAL A 457 54.36 2.05 29.95
C VAL A 457 53.53 1.01 30.71
N PRO A 458 53.84 0.73 31.98
CA PRO A 458 53.01 -0.16 32.79
C PRO A 458 51.59 0.36 32.91
N LEU A 459 50.59 -0.53 32.81
CA LEU A 459 49.18 -0.21 32.97
C LEU A 459 48.83 -0.05 34.46
N THR A 460 48.86 1.19 34.96
CA THR A 460 48.54 1.50 36.34
C THR A 460 47.02 1.37 36.60
N ALA A 461 46.65 1.25 37.88
CA ALA A 461 45.26 1.18 38.29
C ALA A 461 44.44 2.41 37.85
N ASP A 462 45.05 3.61 37.83
CA ASP A 462 44.44 4.84 37.38
C ASP A 462 44.22 4.86 35.86
N LEU A 463 45.21 4.43 35.09
CA LEU A 463 45.07 4.31 33.64
C LEU A 463 43.97 3.31 33.29
N ARG A 464 43.92 2.15 33.95
CA ARG A 464 42.89 1.15 33.78
C ARG A 464 41.50 1.72 34.08
N ARG A 465 41.36 2.49 35.16
CA ARG A 465 40.12 3.14 35.52
C ARG A 465 39.66 4.14 34.44
N ARG A 466 40.55 4.97 33.94
CA ARG A 466 40.28 5.92 32.85
C ARG A 466 39.82 5.22 31.58
N ILE A 467 40.43 4.10 31.20
CA ILE A 467 40.01 3.31 30.03
C ILE A 467 38.63 2.71 30.24
N LEU A 468 38.33 2.19 31.43
CA LEU A 468 37.02 1.67 31.76
C LEU A 468 35.95 2.76 31.79
N ASP A 469 36.28 3.96 32.24
CA ASP A 469 35.36 5.11 32.21
C ASP A 469 35.11 5.55 30.78
N GLU A 470 36.11 5.51 29.90
CA GLU A 470 35.93 5.78 28.48
C GLU A 470 35.07 4.71 27.80
N ASN A 471 35.30 3.42 28.11
CA ASN A 471 34.43 2.34 27.66
C ASN A 471 33.00 2.57 28.10
N ARG A 472 32.79 3.01 29.36
CA ARG A 472 31.43 3.32 29.85
C ARG A 472 30.77 4.47 29.08
N ARG A 473 31.51 5.60 28.83
CA ARG A 473 31.01 6.71 28.01
C ARG A 473 30.64 6.29 26.61
N MET A 474 31.41 5.40 25.98
CA MET A 474 31.08 4.83 24.68
C MET A 474 29.83 3.96 24.77
N ALA A 475 29.71 3.13 25.79
CA ALA A 475 28.53 2.27 26.01
C ALA A 475 27.27 3.12 26.28
N ASP A 476 27.38 4.22 27.04
CA ASP A 476 26.29 5.16 27.30
C ASP A 476 25.78 5.85 26.00
N ARG A 477 26.63 5.90 24.98
CA ARG A 477 26.28 6.34 23.61
C ARG A 477 25.77 5.20 22.73
N ALA A 478 25.45 4.05 23.32
CA ALA A 478 25.01 2.83 22.64
C ALA A 478 26.02 2.23 21.65
N LEU A 479 27.31 2.50 21.84
CA LEU A 479 28.34 1.91 21.00
C LEU A 479 28.67 0.48 21.50
N ARG A 480 28.76 -0.45 20.56
CA ARG A 480 29.42 -1.74 20.79
C ARG A 480 30.91 -1.51 20.80
N VAL A 481 31.55 -1.72 21.96
CA VAL A 481 32.98 -1.40 22.14
C VAL A 481 33.80 -2.68 22.06
N LEU A 482 34.87 -2.64 21.26
CA LEU A 482 35.91 -3.63 21.23
C LEU A 482 37.25 -3.01 21.67
N CYS A 483 38.04 -3.80 22.37
CA CYS A 483 39.39 -3.48 22.81
C CYS A 483 40.42 -4.19 21.92
N ALA A 484 41.46 -3.46 21.50
CA ALA A 484 42.66 -4.03 20.88
C ALA A 484 43.83 -4.05 21.84
N ALA A 485 44.57 -5.11 21.78
CA ALA A 485 45.85 -5.26 22.49
C ALA A 485 46.88 -5.97 21.62
N THR A 486 48.18 -5.79 21.93
CA THR A 486 49.29 -6.39 21.19
C THR A 486 50.32 -7.00 22.14
N ARG A 487 51.11 -7.90 21.59
CA ARG A 487 52.33 -8.43 22.24
C ARG A 487 53.35 -8.78 21.15
N GLN A 488 54.62 -8.51 21.41
CA GLN A 488 55.72 -8.85 20.49
C GLN A 488 56.50 -10.05 21.00
N TYR A 489 56.98 -10.90 20.08
CA TYR A 489 57.79 -12.06 20.34
C TYR A 489 59.00 -12.05 19.41
N PRO A 490 60.19 -12.42 19.88
CA PRO A 490 61.39 -12.52 19.02
C PRO A 490 61.26 -13.64 17.96
N SER A 491 60.50 -14.68 18.24
CA SER A 491 60.21 -15.78 17.33
C SER A 491 58.82 -16.36 17.58
N LEU A 492 58.33 -17.22 16.69
CA LEU A 492 56.99 -17.82 16.81
C LEU A 492 56.89 -18.61 18.12
N PRO A 493 55.92 -18.32 19.01
CA PRO A 493 55.76 -19.03 20.28
C PRO A 493 55.49 -20.52 20.06
N SER A 494 56.20 -21.38 20.83
CA SER A 494 56.00 -22.83 20.77
C SER A 494 54.69 -23.27 21.41
N ALA A 495 54.25 -22.63 22.50
CA ALA A 495 52.94 -22.83 23.11
C ALA A 495 51.93 -21.87 22.53
N ARG A 496 50.84 -22.38 21.92
CA ARG A 496 49.76 -21.60 21.28
C ARG A 496 48.41 -21.79 21.97
N SER A 497 48.48 -22.02 23.29
CA SER A 497 47.26 -22.09 24.08
C SER A 497 46.77 -20.69 24.53
N PRO A 498 45.48 -20.50 24.83
CA PRO A 498 44.96 -19.26 25.34
C PRO A 498 45.70 -18.73 26.58
N GLU A 499 46.12 -19.63 27.48
CA GLU A 499 46.84 -19.31 28.72
C GLU A 499 48.23 -18.75 28.41
N ALA A 500 48.88 -19.18 27.34
CA ALA A 500 50.22 -18.71 26.95
C ALA A 500 50.16 -17.41 26.17
N LEU A 501 49.22 -17.24 25.28
CA LEU A 501 49.15 -16.10 24.37
C LEU A 501 48.39 -14.92 24.93
N GLU A 502 47.25 -15.17 25.61
CA GLU A 502 46.33 -14.13 26.07
C GLU A 502 46.69 -13.55 27.44
N GLN A 503 47.98 -13.39 27.76
CA GLN A 503 48.51 -12.81 29.01
C GLN A 503 49.61 -11.81 28.70
N GLY A 504 49.84 -10.86 29.59
CA GLY A 504 50.93 -9.88 29.46
C GLY A 504 50.79 -8.98 28.24
N LEU A 505 49.59 -8.70 27.84
CA LEU A 505 49.27 -7.89 26.67
C LEU A 505 49.54 -6.41 26.92
N CYS A 506 49.81 -5.66 25.84
CA CYS A 506 49.89 -4.20 25.81
C CYS A 506 48.62 -3.63 25.19
N TYR A 507 47.87 -2.84 25.93
CA TYR A 507 46.65 -2.17 25.47
C TYR A 507 46.96 -1.18 24.37
N LEU A 508 46.23 -1.22 23.26
CA LEU A 508 46.33 -0.29 22.14
C LEU A 508 45.20 0.76 22.15
N GLY A 509 43.95 0.32 22.31
CA GLY A 509 42.83 1.23 22.24
C GLY A 509 41.44 0.55 22.28
N LEU A 510 40.40 1.40 22.25
CA LEU A 510 39.04 1.01 22.10
C LEU A 510 38.49 1.47 20.75
N VAL A 511 37.62 0.65 20.15
CA VAL A 511 36.87 0.96 18.94
C VAL A 511 35.41 0.82 19.30
N GLY A 512 34.67 1.91 19.18
CA GLY A 512 33.20 1.94 19.35
C GLY A 512 32.48 1.94 18.00
N MET A 513 31.55 1.06 17.83
CA MET A 513 30.77 0.90 16.61
C MET A 513 29.27 0.80 16.90
N MET A 514 28.46 1.21 15.96
CA MET A 514 27.01 1.12 16.02
C MET A 514 26.42 0.91 14.63
N ASP A 515 25.18 0.48 14.57
CA ASP A 515 24.36 0.55 13.37
C ASP A 515 23.73 1.96 13.32
N PRO A 516 24.20 2.85 12.42
CA PRO A 516 23.78 4.25 12.42
C PRO A 516 22.33 4.41 11.99
N VAL A 517 21.64 5.40 12.55
CA VAL A 517 20.31 5.79 12.12
C VAL A 517 20.34 6.27 10.66
N ARG A 518 19.27 5.98 9.93
CA ARG A 518 19.10 6.54 8.58
C ARG A 518 18.79 8.05 8.68
N PRO A 519 19.49 8.92 7.96
CA PRO A 519 19.23 10.36 7.98
C PRO A 519 17.79 10.68 7.59
N GLU A 520 17.23 9.94 6.62
CA GLU A 520 15.85 10.09 6.13
C GLU A 520 14.81 9.74 7.21
N ALA A 521 15.13 8.80 8.11
CA ALA A 521 14.23 8.41 9.19
C ALA A 521 14.02 9.54 10.19
N VAL A 522 15.04 10.36 10.47
CA VAL A 522 14.92 11.52 11.38
C VAL A 522 13.93 12.53 10.83
N ALA A 523 14.05 12.90 9.55
CA ALA A 523 13.13 13.81 8.88
C ALA A 523 11.71 13.23 8.80
N ALA A 524 11.59 11.94 8.52
CA ALA A 524 10.31 11.24 8.45
C ALA A 524 9.59 11.19 9.80
N ILE A 525 10.31 10.96 10.89
CA ILE A 525 9.75 10.96 12.26
C ILE A 525 9.26 12.37 12.64
N ALA A 526 10.00 13.40 12.28
CA ALA A 526 9.55 14.78 12.49
C ALA A 526 8.27 15.07 11.69
N ALA A 527 8.17 14.61 10.44
CA ALA A 527 6.96 14.72 9.62
C ALA A 527 5.78 13.94 10.22
N CYS A 528 6.00 12.74 10.77
CA CYS A 528 4.97 11.99 11.50
C CYS A 528 4.39 12.80 12.66
N ARG A 529 5.24 13.39 13.49
CA ARG A 529 4.79 14.21 14.63
C ARG A 529 3.98 15.42 14.18
N GLN A 530 4.41 16.13 13.13
CA GLN A 530 3.65 17.24 12.54
C GLN A 530 2.29 16.78 12.01
N ALA A 531 2.23 15.58 11.47
CA ALA A 531 1.02 14.96 10.93
C ALA A 531 0.09 14.38 12.01
N GLY A 532 0.44 14.48 13.30
CA GLY A 532 -0.29 13.88 14.41
C GLY A 532 -0.19 12.36 14.46
N ILE A 533 0.84 11.78 13.83
CA ILE A 533 1.13 10.35 13.83
C ILE A 533 2.20 10.08 14.87
N ARG A 534 1.98 9.07 15.70
CA ARG A 534 2.90 8.68 16.75
C ARG A 534 3.86 7.59 16.26
N PRO A 535 5.17 7.88 16.11
CA PRO A 535 6.16 6.85 15.87
C PRO A 535 6.48 6.11 17.17
N VAL A 536 6.52 4.79 17.07
CA VAL A 536 6.83 3.86 18.18
C VAL A 536 7.95 2.94 17.74
N MET A 537 9.00 2.82 18.54
CA MET A 537 10.11 1.90 18.29
C MET A 537 9.97 0.66 19.14
N ILE A 538 10.02 -0.51 18.49
CA ILE A 538 9.94 -1.83 19.13
C ILE A 538 11.19 -2.61 18.74
N THR A 539 12.02 -3.04 19.71
CA THR A 539 13.29 -3.69 19.39
C THR A 539 13.66 -4.78 20.39
N GLY A 540 14.41 -5.80 19.91
CA GLY A 540 15.06 -6.79 20.76
C GLY A 540 16.30 -6.28 21.51
N ASP A 541 16.79 -5.08 21.20
CA ASP A 541 18.00 -4.47 21.76
C ASP A 541 17.88 -4.17 23.26
N HIS A 542 19.06 -3.92 23.88
CA HIS A 542 19.13 -3.47 25.26
C HIS A 542 18.45 -2.11 25.44
N ARG A 543 17.89 -1.87 26.64
CA ARG A 543 17.18 -0.65 27.00
C ARG A 543 17.96 0.63 26.67
N ASP A 544 19.21 0.68 27.05
CA ASP A 544 20.05 1.87 26.90
C ASP A 544 20.39 2.15 25.42
N THR A 545 20.64 1.10 24.65
CA THR A 545 20.83 1.18 23.18
C THR A 545 19.57 1.69 22.51
N ALA A 546 18.42 1.15 22.87
CA ALA A 546 17.12 1.57 22.34
C ALA A 546 16.84 3.05 22.68
N ALA A 547 17.11 3.45 23.93
CA ALA A 547 16.91 4.81 24.39
C ALA A 547 17.80 5.81 23.63
N ALA A 548 19.09 5.49 23.42
CA ALA A 548 20.04 6.35 22.73
C ALA A 548 19.64 6.57 21.26
N ILE A 549 19.28 5.50 20.56
CA ILE A 549 18.81 5.55 19.15
C ILE A 549 17.49 6.29 19.06
N ALA A 550 16.54 6.04 19.96
CA ALA A 550 15.25 6.71 19.96
C ALA A 550 15.36 8.22 20.23
N ARG A 551 16.33 8.66 21.05
CA ARG A 551 16.64 10.08 21.22
C ARG A 551 17.24 10.71 19.95
N GLN A 552 18.16 10.03 19.28
CA GLN A 552 18.74 10.51 18.01
C GLN A 552 17.66 10.66 16.93
N LEU A 553 16.70 9.74 16.89
CA LEU A 553 15.57 9.78 15.97
C LEU A 553 14.51 10.81 16.36
N GLY A 554 14.54 11.32 17.59
CA GLY A 554 13.50 12.19 18.11
C GLY A 554 12.20 11.45 18.48
N ILE A 555 12.23 10.11 18.64
CA ILE A 555 11.09 9.31 19.13
C ILE A 555 10.94 9.44 20.64
N LEU A 556 12.06 9.46 21.36
CA LEU A 556 12.11 9.54 22.82
C LEU A 556 12.47 10.97 23.26
N GLU A 557 11.66 11.57 24.08
CA GLU A 557 11.96 12.84 24.77
C GLU A 557 13.00 12.64 25.87
N PRO A 558 13.69 13.70 26.35
CA PRO A 558 14.75 13.57 27.35
C PRO A 558 14.35 12.78 28.60
N GLU A 559 13.12 12.97 29.09
CA GLU A 559 12.55 12.32 30.26
C GLU A 559 11.60 11.16 29.91
N GLY A 560 11.55 10.77 28.62
CA GLY A 560 10.64 9.73 28.14
C GLY A 560 10.98 8.34 28.70
N GLU A 561 9.95 7.55 28.94
CA GLU A 561 10.07 6.20 29.48
C GLU A 561 10.39 5.17 28.39
N VAL A 562 11.21 4.17 28.75
CA VAL A 562 11.50 2.97 27.92
C VAL A 562 11.05 1.74 28.70
N LEU A 563 10.10 0.99 28.15
CA LEU A 563 9.63 -0.26 28.74
C LEU A 563 10.37 -1.46 28.17
N THR A 564 10.63 -2.45 29.03
CA THR A 564 11.30 -3.70 28.64
C THR A 564 10.30 -4.84 28.49
N GLY A 565 10.65 -5.87 27.71
CA GLY A 565 9.85 -7.07 27.56
C GLY A 565 9.54 -7.77 28.89
N ALA A 566 10.47 -7.75 29.86
CA ALA A 566 10.23 -8.29 31.21
C ALA A 566 9.12 -7.52 31.96
N GLN A 567 9.08 -6.19 31.83
CA GLN A 567 8.00 -5.38 32.40
C GLN A 567 6.68 -5.64 31.68
N LEU A 568 6.70 -5.74 30.35
CA LEU A 568 5.50 -6.06 29.56
C LEU A 568 4.89 -7.42 29.92
N SER A 569 5.72 -8.44 30.22
CA SER A 569 5.24 -9.75 30.64
C SER A 569 4.52 -9.74 32.00
N GLN A 570 4.80 -8.75 32.85
CA GLN A 570 4.18 -8.61 34.17
C GLN A 570 2.90 -7.75 34.15
N MET A 571 2.63 -7.05 33.05
CA MET A 571 1.47 -6.18 32.89
C MET A 571 0.27 -6.99 32.42
N ASP A 572 -0.88 -6.75 33.01
CA ASP A 572 -2.16 -7.14 32.45
C ASP A 572 -2.54 -6.22 31.28
N ASP A 573 -3.63 -6.51 30.59
CA ASP A 573 -4.00 -5.77 29.39
C ASP A 573 -4.39 -4.31 29.68
N ARG A 574 -4.95 -4.01 30.85
CA ARG A 574 -5.30 -2.63 31.26
C ARG A 574 -4.05 -1.82 31.57
N ALA A 575 -3.12 -2.38 32.31
CA ALA A 575 -1.84 -1.73 32.61
C ALA A 575 -1.03 -1.51 31.32
N LEU A 576 -1.12 -2.46 30.36
CA LEU A 576 -0.49 -2.32 29.07
C LEU A 576 -1.13 -1.19 28.24
N ASP A 577 -2.46 -1.08 28.23
CA ASP A 577 -3.18 0.00 27.53
C ASP A 577 -2.76 1.37 28.06
N ASP A 578 -2.64 1.53 29.37
CA ASP A 578 -2.14 2.77 29.99
C ASP A 578 -0.66 3.03 29.66
N ALA A 579 0.14 1.97 29.60
CA ALA A 579 1.55 2.05 29.30
C ALA A 579 1.81 2.45 27.85
N VAL A 580 1.12 1.86 26.86
CA VAL A 580 1.28 2.20 25.44
C VAL A 580 0.78 3.61 25.14
N ALA A 581 -0.15 4.18 25.93
CA ALA A 581 -0.58 5.57 25.81
C ALA A 581 0.56 6.56 26.06
N ARG A 582 1.52 6.22 26.91
CA ARG A 582 2.61 7.11 27.36
C ARG A 582 3.97 6.76 26.77
N CYS A 583 4.25 5.47 26.55
CA CYS A 583 5.55 4.96 26.13
C CYS A 583 5.62 4.81 24.60
N SER A 584 6.69 5.30 23.99
CA SER A 584 6.97 5.18 22.56
C SER A 584 8.18 4.29 22.23
N VAL A 585 8.82 3.68 23.24
CA VAL A 585 10.02 2.85 23.04
C VAL A 585 9.91 1.58 23.88
N PHE A 586 9.97 0.43 23.20
CA PHE A 586 9.91 -0.90 23.81
C PHE A 586 11.19 -1.68 23.49
N ALA A 587 11.92 -2.10 24.50
CA ALA A 587 13.23 -2.73 24.42
C ALA A 587 13.21 -4.18 24.92
N ARG A 588 14.11 -5.05 24.43
CA ARG A 588 14.17 -6.49 24.74
C ARG A 588 12.82 -7.19 24.57
N VAL A 589 12.12 -6.85 23.48
CA VAL A 589 10.80 -7.35 23.16
C VAL A 589 10.90 -8.71 22.48
N GLN A 590 10.05 -9.64 22.86
CA GLN A 590 9.85 -10.93 22.19
C GLN A 590 8.67 -10.84 21.20
N PRO A 591 8.50 -11.79 20.28
CA PRO A 591 7.43 -11.77 19.28
C PRO A 591 6.03 -11.59 19.87
N GLU A 592 5.71 -12.27 20.95
CA GLU A 592 4.41 -12.21 21.63
C GLU A 592 4.12 -10.81 22.17
N HIS A 593 5.17 -10.12 22.64
CA HIS A 593 5.02 -8.75 23.14
C HIS A 593 4.69 -7.78 21.99
N LYS A 594 5.23 -8.00 20.76
CA LYS A 594 4.94 -7.16 19.59
C LYS A 594 3.45 -7.22 19.26
N VAL A 595 2.84 -8.42 19.29
CA VAL A 595 1.40 -8.61 19.08
C VAL A 595 0.60 -7.88 20.13
N ARG A 596 0.93 -8.07 21.43
CA ARG A 596 0.23 -7.44 22.54
C ARG A 596 0.27 -5.90 22.48
N ILE A 597 1.39 -5.33 22.07
CA ILE A 597 1.53 -3.87 21.89
C ILE A 597 0.59 -3.37 20.79
N VAL A 598 0.54 -4.06 19.65
CA VAL A 598 -0.36 -3.72 18.53
C VAL A 598 -1.82 -3.81 18.96
N GLU A 599 -2.19 -4.90 19.63
CA GLU A 599 -3.55 -5.09 20.15
C GLU A 599 -3.95 -4.04 21.19
N ALA A 600 -3.00 -3.60 22.03
CA ALA A 600 -3.25 -2.52 22.99
C ALA A 600 -3.57 -1.21 22.29
N PHE A 601 -2.88 -0.84 21.20
CA PHE A 601 -3.23 0.31 20.38
C PHE A 601 -4.60 0.13 19.72
N HIS A 602 -4.96 -1.06 19.25
CA HIS A 602 -6.28 -1.36 18.69
C HIS A 602 -7.40 -1.18 19.74
N ARG A 603 -7.19 -1.64 20.98
CA ARG A 603 -8.17 -1.43 22.06
C ARG A 603 -8.40 0.06 22.35
N GLN A 604 -7.41 0.91 22.12
CA GLN A 604 -7.54 2.37 22.20
C GLN A 604 -8.22 2.98 20.97
N GLY A 605 -8.53 2.18 19.95
CA GLY A 605 -9.14 2.61 18.68
C GLY A 605 -8.17 3.29 17.73
N ALA A 606 -6.85 3.13 17.93
CA ALA A 606 -5.84 3.71 17.08
C ALA A 606 -5.58 2.83 15.85
N VAL A 607 -5.55 3.43 14.67
CA VAL A 607 -5.11 2.77 13.44
C VAL A 607 -3.60 2.63 13.45
N THR A 608 -3.14 1.39 13.48
CA THR A 608 -1.74 1.04 13.74
C THR A 608 -1.10 0.38 12.52
N ALA A 609 0.06 0.90 12.10
CA ALA A 609 0.96 0.24 11.17
C ALA A 609 2.07 -0.49 11.94
N MET A 610 2.46 -1.70 11.51
CA MET A 610 3.54 -2.47 12.11
C MET A 610 4.53 -2.93 11.06
N THR A 611 5.83 -2.65 11.27
CA THR A 611 6.91 -3.10 10.38
C THR A 611 7.67 -4.27 10.97
N GLY A 612 8.22 -5.11 10.11
CA GLY A 612 9.13 -6.18 10.51
C GLY A 612 9.77 -6.87 9.30
N ASP A 613 10.85 -7.59 9.54
CA ASP A 613 11.64 -8.32 8.53
C ASP A 613 11.74 -9.82 8.80
N GLY A 614 11.63 -10.24 10.06
CA GLY A 614 11.79 -11.64 10.49
C GLY A 614 10.49 -12.43 10.55
N VAL A 615 10.61 -13.76 10.53
CA VAL A 615 9.47 -14.68 10.77
C VAL A 615 8.76 -14.34 12.08
N ASN A 616 9.51 -13.92 13.09
CA ASN A 616 9.04 -13.55 14.41
C ASN A 616 8.12 -12.31 14.42
N ASP A 617 8.16 -11.50 13.37
CA ASP A 617 7.35 -10.30 13.23
C ASP A 617 6.03 -10.56 12.52
N ALA A 618 5.94 -11.67 11.79
CA ALA A 618 4.77 -11.99 10.98
C ALA A 618 3.43 -11.96 11.75
N PRO A 619 3.32 -12.48 12.99
CA PRO A 619 2.09 -12.37 13.76
C PRO A 619 1.71 -10.91 14.09
N ALA A 620 2.67 -10.07 14.44
CA ALA A 620 2.42 -8.67 14.76
C ALA A 620 2.06 -7.84 13.50
N ILE A 621 2.73 -8.13 12.37
CA ILE A 621 2.41 -7.55 11.05
C ILE A 621 0.97 -7.92 10.64
N GLN A 622 0.56 -9.17 10.86
CA GLN A 622 -0.79 -9.64 10.54
C GLN A 622 -1.85 -9.05 11.46
N ALA A 623 -1.52 -8.82 12.73
CA ALA A 623 -2.43 -8.23 13.72
C ALA A 623 -2.64 -6.73 13.53
N ALA A 624 -1.74 -6.03 12.86
CA ALA A 624 -1.85 -4.59 12.61
C ALA A 624 -2.93 -4.26 11.56
N ASP A 625 -3.46 -3.02 11.60
CA ASP A 625 -4.35 -2.50 10.54
C ASP A 625 -3.62 -2.39 9.20
N ILE A 626 -2.31 -2.16 9.26
CA ILE A 626 -1.42 -2.10 8.12
C ILE A 626 -0.15 -2.86 8.45
N GLY A 627 -0.03 -4.05 7.92
CA GLY A 627 1.20 -4.82 7.96
C GLY A 627 2.20 -4.33 6.91
N VAL A 628 3.43 -4.03 7.33
CA VAL A 628 4.51 -3.53 6.47
C VAL A 628 5.69 -4.49 6.49
N GLY A 629 5.96 -5.15 5.37
CA GLY A 629 7.10 -6.06 5.21
C GLY A 629 8.29 -5.38 4.54
N MET A 630 9.50 -5.77 4.94
CA MET A 630 10.72 -5.33 4.28
C MET A 630 10.93 -6.11 2.97
N GLY A 631 11.37 -5.43 1.92
CA GLY A 631 11.53 -5.99 0.58
C GLY A 631 12.88 -6.63 0.35
N MET A 632 13.96 -6.00 0.87
CA MET A 632 15.33 -6.50 0.74
C MET A 632 15.69 -7.48 1.85
N THR A 633 15.53 -7.09 3.10
CA THR A 633 15.90 -7.91 4.28
C THR A 633 14.78 -8.83 4.73
N GLY A 634 13.53 -8.54 4.38
CA GLY A 634 12.37 -9.28 4.85
C GLY A 634 12.27 -10.69 4.30
N THR A 635 11.83 -11.61 5.17
CA THR A 635 11.54 -13.00 4.79
C THR A 635 10.29 -13.09 3.90
N ASP A 636 10.15 -14.18 3.15
CA ASP A 636 8.95 -14.40 2.34
C ASP A 636 7.69 -14.50 3.20
N VAL A 637 7.82 -14.96 4.44
CA VAL A 637 6.72 -15.01 5.42
C VAL A 637 6.18 -13.62 5.71
N THR A 638 7.06 -12.69 6.07
CA THR A 638 6.67 -11.29 6.35
C THR A 638 6.09 -10.59 5.14
N LYS A 639 6.72 -10.76 3.96
CA LYS A 639 6.20 -10.22 2.70
C LYS A 639 4.81 -10.73 2.35
N ASN A 640 4.49 -11.99 2.68
CA ASN A 640 3.20 -12.60 2.34
C ASN A 640 2.05 -12.15 3.25
N VAL A 641 2.30 -11.92 4.52
CA VAL A 641 1.27 -11.43 5.46
C VAL A 641 1.08 -9.92 5.38
N ALA A 642 2.08 -9.19 4.89
CA ALA A 642 2.06 -7.74 4.80
C ALA A 642 1.04 -7.20 3.78
N ASP A 643 0.44 -6.08 4.10
CA ASP A 643 -0.43 -5.29 3.21
C ASP A 643 0.37 -4.40 2.26
N MET A 644 1.57 -4.01 2.70
CA MET A 644 2.52 -3.20 1.95
C MET A 644 3.94 -3.75 2.10
N VAL A 645 4.73 -3.72 1.03
CA VAL A 645 6.14 -4.12 1.04
C VAL A 645 7.00 -2.95 0.60
N LEU A 646 8.03 -2.64 1.40
CA LEU A 646 9.00 -1.58 1.10
C LEU A 646 10.17 -2.14 0.31
N THR A 647 10.36 -1.71 -0.94
CA THR A 647 11.47 -2.23 -1.77
C THR A 647 12.83 -1.65 -1.41
N ASP A 648 12.88 -0.64 -0.57
CA ASP A 648 14.08 0.06 -0.09
C ASP A 648 14.32 -0.09 1.42
N ASP A 649 13.47 -0.83 2.11
CA ASP A 649 13.49 -1.07 3.56
C ASP A 649 13.61 0.23 4.39
N ASN A 650 13.01 1.33 3.92
CA ASN A 650 13.19 2.66 4.52
C ASN A 650 11.91 3.15 5.21
N PHE A 651 12.02 3.57 6.48
CA PHE A 651 10.90 4.15 7.25
C PHE A 651 10.28 5.38 6.56
N ALA A 652 11.09 6.20 5.89
CA ALA A 652 10.59 7.39 5.18
C ALA A 652 9.60 7.03 4.08
N THR A 653 9.72 5.87 3.48
CA THR A 653 8.79 5.35 2.47
C THR A 653 7.41 5.07 3.05
N ILE A 654 7.32 4.65 4.32
CA ILE A 654 6.03 4.48 5.01
C ILE A 654 5.33 5.83 5.13
N VAL A 655 6.06 6.85 5.55
CA VAL A 655 5.51 8.21 5.71
C VAL A 655 5.05 8.78 4.37
N ALA A 656 5.83 8.55 3.31
CA ALA A 656 5.43 8.92 1.95
C ALA A 656 4.18 8.15 1.46
N ALA A 657 4.02 6.90 1.86
CA ALA A 657 2.82 6.11 1.56
C ALA A 657 1.60 6.63 2.34
N VAL A 658 1.76 7.05 3.60
CA VAL A 658 0.69 7.69 4.39
C VAL A 658 0.26 9.01 3.75
N GLU A 659 1.21 9.85 3.32
CA GLU A 659 0.93 11.10 2.59
C GLU A 659 0.10 10.82 1.33
N GLU A 660 0.50 9.83 0.55
CA GLU A 660 -0.22 9.43 -0.67
C GLU A 660 -1.60 8.86 -0.35
N GLY A 661 -1.74 8.05 0.70
CA GLY A 661 -3.02 7.51 1.17
C GLY A 661 -4.01 8.63 1.55
N ARG A 662 -3.54 9.65 2.28
CA ARG A 662 -4.32 10.85 2.60
C ARG A 662 -4.76 11.60 1.34
N ARG A 663 -3.84 11.75 0.37
CA ARG A 663 -4.13 12.41 -0.91
C ARG A 663 -5.18 11.65 -1.72
N VAL A 664 -5.03 10.35 -1.83
CA VAL A 664 -5.98 9.49 -2.56
C VAL A 664 -7.37 9.61 -1.95
N TYR A 665 -7.47 9.54 -0.62
CA TYR A 665 -8.74 9.68 0.07
C TYR A 665 -9.37 11.07 -0.12
N ASP A 666 -8.58 12.15 0.00
CA ASP A 666 -9.07 13.52 -0.23
C ASP A 666 -9.58 13.69 -1.66
N ASN A 667 -8.87 13.13 -2.66
CA ASN A 667 -9.28 13.21 -4.05
C ASN A 667 -10.57 12.40 -4.32
N ILE A 668 -10.69 11.22 -3.72
CA ILE A 668 -11.93 10.44 -3.78
C ILE A 668 -13.10 11.26 -3.20
N ARG A 669 -12.91 11.91 -2.06
CA ARG A 669 -13.93 12.77 -1.46
C ARG A 669 -14.33 13.94 -2.36
N LYS A 670 -13.37 14.57 -3.04
CA LYS A 670 -13.62 15.66 -4.00
C LYS A 670 -14.50 15.16 -5.16
N SER A 671 -14.15 14.00 -5.73
CA SER A 671 -14.94 13.38 -6.80
C SER A 671 -16.35 12.99 -6.35
N ILE A 672 -16.47 12.42 -5.13
CA ILE A 672 -17.78 12.08 -4.54
C ILE A 672 -18.63 13.33 -4.33
N GLN A 673 -18.05 14.39 -3.74
CA GLN A 673 -18.76 15.65 -3.50
C GLN A 673 -19.24 16.26 -4.82
N PHE A 674 -18.41 16.26 -5.84
CA PHE A 674 -18.75 16.72 -7.18
C PHE A 674 -19.95 15.94 -7.73
N LEU A 675 -19.85 14.63 -7.86
CA LEU A 675 -20.91 13.78 -8.42
C LEU A 675 -22.23 13.89 -7.64
N LEU A 676 -22.16 13.92 -6.30
CA LEU A 676 -23.37 14.05 -5.49
C LEU A 676 -24.03 15.44 -5.61
N SER A 677 -23.26 16.50 -5.75
CA SER A 677 -23.82 17.85 -5.94
C SER A 677 -24.44 18.03 -7.32
N SER A 678 -23.82 17.45 -8.37
CA SER A 678 -24.38 17.42 -9.73
C SER A 678 -25.70 16.66 -9.77
N ASN A 679 -25.71 15.41 -9.33
CA ASN A 679 -26.95 14.61 -9.33
C ASN A 679 -28.05 15.25 -8.48
N LEU A 680 -27.71 15.88 -7.35
CA LEU A 680 -28.70 16.59 -6.54
C LEU A 680 -29.28 17.80 -7.31
N ALA A 681 -28.42 18.52 -8.07
CA ALA A 681 -28.87 19.65 -8.89
C ALA A 681 -29.84 19.18 -10.00
N GLU A 682 -29.53 18.07 -10.66
CA GLU A 682 -30.41 17.47 -11.68
C GLU A 682 -31.76 17.08 -11.09
N VAL A 683 -31.75 16.34 -9.96
CA VAL A 683 -32.98 15.90 -9.26
C VAL A 683 -33.83 17.09 -8.83
N LEU A 684 -33.23 18.12 -8.22
CA LEU A 684 -33.94 19.31 -7.77
C LEU A 684 -34.47 20.12 -8.96
N THR A 685 -33.72 20.22 -10.04
CA THR A 685 -34.15 20.91 -11.28
C THR A 685 -35.40 20.27 -11.86
N ILE A 686 -35.39 18.95 -12.00
CA ILE A 686 -36.55 18.19 -12.52
C ILE A 686 -37.74 18.28 -11.55
N LEU A 687 -37.49 18.11 -10.24
CA LEU A 687 -38.54 18.20 -9.22
C LEU A 687 -39.21 19.55 -9.25
N VAL A 688 -38.47 20.65 -9.29
CA VAL A 688 -39.05 22.00 -9.33
C VAL A 688 -39.81 22.23 -10.61
N ALA A 689 -39.29 21.83 -11.77
CA ALA A 689 -39.96 21.96 -13.06
C ALA A 689 -41.28 21.17 -13.09
N THR A 690 -41.26 19.92 -12.60
CA THR A 690 -42.48 19.09 -12.52
C THR A 690 -43.51 19.68 -11.58
N LEU A 691 -43.10 20.22 -10.42
CA LEU A 691 -44.03 20.90 -9.51
C LEU A 691 -44.65 22.16 -10.11
N LEU A 692 -43.93 22.85 -10.97
CA LEU A 692 -44.42 24.00 -11.74
C LEU A 692 -45.21 23.61 -12.98
N GLY A 693 -45.18 22.34 -13.40
CA GLY A 693 -46.01 21.76 -14.47
C GLY A 693 -45.40 21.83 -15.87
N PHE A 694 -44.07 21.84 -15.98
CA PHE A 694 -43.37 21.78 -17.27
C PHE A 694 -42.19 20.78 -17.24
N THR A 695 -41.79 20.30 -18.41
CA THR A 695 -40.61 19.45 -18.58
C THR A 695 -39.41 20.34 -18.91
N ILE A 696 -38.35 20.26 -18.13
CA ILE A 696 -37.13 21.07 -18.34
C ILE A 696 -36.00 20.27 -19.01
N LEU A 697 -35.94 18.97 -18.78
CA LEU A 697 -34.92 18.06 -19.31
C LEU A 697 -35.55 16.69 -19.58
N GLU A 698 -35.17 16.09 -20.69
CA GLU A 698 -35.53 14.72 -21.08
C GLU A 698 -34.52 13.70 -20.52
N PRO A 699 -34.90 12.39 -20.37
CA PRO A 699 -33.98 11.35 -19.86
C PRO A 699 -32.67 11.28 -20.61
N VAL A 700 -32.67 11.48 -21.91
CA VAL A 700 -31.49 11.45 -22.77
C VAL A 700 -30.52 12.57 -22.45
N HIS A 701 -31.03 13.75 -22.04
CA HIS A 701 -30.19 14.88 -21.62
C HIS A 701 -29.39 14.53 -20.37
N LEU A 702 -30.01 13.92 -19.39
CA LEU A 702 -29.40 13.51 -18.12
C LEU A 702 -28.39 12.41 -18.29
N LEU A 703 -28.69 11.43 -19.14
CA LEU A 703 -27.71 10.39 -19.47
C LEU A 703 -26.46 10.96 -20.13
N TRP A 704 -26.63 11.97 -21.01
CA TRP A 704 -25.50 12.67 -21.63
C TRP A 704 -24.67 13.42 -20.57
N ILE A 705 -25.33 14.14 -19.68
CA ILE A 705 -24.69 14.90 -18.60
C ILE A 705 -23.87 13.95 -17.73
N ASN A 706 -24.49 12.93 -17.15
CA ASN A 706 -23.87 11.96 -16.26
C ASN A 706 -22.67 11.25 -16.92
N LEU A 707 -22.77 10.92 -18.22
CA LEU A 707 -21.74 10.19 -18.92
C LEU A 707 -20.57 11.09 -19.37
N ILE A 708 -20.85 12.27 -19.89
CA ILE A 708 -19.86 13.13 -20.56
C ILE A 708 -19.37 14.26 -19.64
N THR A 709 -20.29 14.96 -18.98
CA THR A 709 -19.91 16.15 -18.20
C THR A 709 -19.47 15.80 -16.80
N ASP A 710 -19.93 14.68 -16.23
CA ASP A 710 -19.59 14.29 -14.87
C ASP A 710 -18.42 13.32 -14.76
N CYS A 711 -18.35 12.30 -15.62
CA CYS A 711 -17.31 11.28 -15.48
C CYS A 711 -15.89 11.82 -15.70
N PHE A 712 -15.66 12.67 -16.70
CA PHE A 712 -14.32 13.17 -17.00
C PHE A 712 -13.78 14.13 -15.93
N PRO A 713 -14.54 15.13 -15.45
CA PRO A 713 -14.11 15.98 -14.34
C PRO A 713 -13.93 15.21 -13.03
N ALA A 714 -14.79 14.24 -12.72
CA ALA A 714 -14.64 13.39 -11.52
C ALA A 714 -13.33 12.61 -11.53
N LEU A 715 -12.94 12.03 -12.69
CA LEU A 715 -11.65 11.38 -12.87
C LEU A 715 -10.47 12.37 -12.75
N ALA A 716 -10.61 13.56 -13.31
CA ALA A 716 -9.58 14.59 -13.26
C ALA A 716 -9.36 15.12 -11.83
N LEU A 717 -10.42 15.22 -11.03
CA LEU A 717 -10.35 15.53 -9.59
C LEU A 717 -9.63 14.41 -8.81
N GLY A 718 -9.85 13.16 -9.19
CA GLY A 718 -9.12 12.02 -8.63
C GLY A 718 -7.61 12.07 -8.85
N MET A 719 -7.14 12.82 -9.86
CA MET A 719 -5.72 13.01 -10.17
C MET A 719 -5.14 14.32 -9.60
N GLU A 720 -5.89 15.05 -8.77
CA GLU A 720 -5.45 16.33 -8.20
C GLU A 720 -4.20 16.16 -7.34
N ARG A 721 -3.36 17.19 -7.32
CA ARG A 721 -2.18 17.23 -6.45
C ARG A 721 -2.60 17.33 -5.00
N GLY A 722 -1.81 16.74 -4.09
CA GLY A 722 -2.03 16.88 -2.65
C GLY A 722 -1.96 18.34 -2.21
N GLU A 723 -2.78 18.72 -1.25
CA GLU A 723 -2.66 20.03 -0.62
C GLU A 723 -1.36 20.11 0.19
N PRO A 724 -0.62 21.23 0.16
CA PRO A 724 0.70 21.35 0.84
C PRO A 724 0.65 21.04 2.34
N GLU A 725 -0.51 21.21 2.97
CA GLU A 725 -0.69 21.02 4.41
C GLU A 725 -1.20 19.62 4.79
N ILE A 726 -1.23 18.68 3.86
CA ILE A 726 -1.82 17.35 4.09
C ILE A 726 -1.14 16.60 5.25
N MET A 727 0.18 16.78 5.41
CA MET A 727 0.97 16.20 6.50
C MET A 727 1.07 17.12 7.75
N ARG A 728 0.29 18.19 7.81
CA ARG A 728 0.08 19.00 9.03
C ARG A 728 -1.27 18.77 9.68
N ARG A 729 -2.14 18.01 9.02
CA ARG A 729 -3.47 17.65 9.55
C ARG A 729 -3.34 16.40 10.42
N ARG A 730 -4.14 16.35 11.49
CA ARG A 730 -4.27 15.12 12.30
C ARG A 730 -4.87 13.99 11.45
N PRO A 731 -4.55 12.71 11.76
CA PRO A 731 -5.18 11.58 11.12
C PRO A 731 -6.71 11.63 11.27
N ARG A 732 -7.40 11.18 10.23
CA ARG A 732 -8.86 11.05 10.24
C ARG A 732 -9.29 9.88 11.11
N ASP A 733 -10.42 10.01 11.78
CA ASP A 733 -11.06 8.88 12.46
C ASP A 733 -11.59 7.89 11.40
N PRO A 734 -11.24 6.60 11.46
CA PRO A 734 -11.76 5.58 10.54
C PRO A 734 -13.29 5.42 10.61
N LYS A 735 -13.92 5.83 11.72
CA LYS A 735 -15.38 5.81 11.91
C LYS A 735 -16.09 6.94 11.17
N ASP A 736 -15.37 7.99 10.79
CA ASP A 736 -15.96 9.11 10.06
C ASP A 736 -16.66 8.63 8.79
N GLY A 737 -17.90 9.06 8.63
CA GLY A 737 -18.68 8.82 7.41
C GLY A 737 -18.15 9.65 6.23
N ILE A 738 -18.63 9.35 5.02
CA ILE A 738 -18.26 10.09 3.81
C ILE A 738 -18.64 11.58 3.95
N PHE A 739 -19.77 11.88 4.59
CA PHE A 739 -20.27 13.24 4.80
C PHE A 739 -19.64 13.98 5.99
N ALA A 740 -18.68 13.36 6.68
CA ALA A 740 -18.01 14.00 7.82
C ALA A 740 -17.33 15.32 7.43
N GLY A 741 -17.23 16.22 8.41
CA GLY A 741 -16.60 17.53 8.24
C GLY A 741 -17.42 18.51 7.38
N GLY A 742 -18.77 18.39 7.35
CA GLY A 742 -19.66 19.35 6.69
C GLY A 742 -19.87 19.12 5.18
N MET A 743 -19.39 17.98 4.62
CA MET A 743 -19.54 17.71 3.19
C MET A 743 -21.01 17.61 2.75
N GLY A 744 -21.91 17.08 3.62
CA GLY A 744 -23.33 17.00 3.31
C GLY A 744 -23.97 18.37 3.10
N PHE A 745 -23.61 19.35 3.92
CA PHE A 745 -24.06 20.72 3.75
C PHE A 745 -23.52 21.32 2.45
N ASP A 746 -22.21 21.10 2.16
CA ASP A 746 -21.60 21.58 0.92
C ASP A 746 -22.33 21.00 -0.31
N VAL A 747 -22.63 19.71 -0.35
CA VAL A 747 -23.39 19.06 -1.43
C VAL A 747 -24.79 19.70 -1.58
N ALA A 748 -25.49 19.93 -0.46
CA ALA A 748 -26.86 20.44 -0.49
C ALA A 748 -26.94 21.87 -1.06
N TRP A 749 -26.17 22.81 -0.54
CA TRP A 749 -26.24 24.21 -1.01
C TRP A 749 -25.64 24.38 -2.40
N GLN A 750 -24.62 23.58 -2.79
CA GLN A 750 -24.03 23.63 -4.11
C GLN A 750 -24.99 23.07 -5.17
N GLY A 751 -25.67 21.96 -4.86
CA GLY A 751 -26.72 21.43 -5.72
C GLY A 751 -27.83 22.44 -5.91
N LEU A 752 -28.26 23.13 -4.84
CA LEU A 752 -29.28 24.18 -4.89
C LEU A 752 -28.83 25.38 -5.74
N LEU A 753 -27.57 25.77 -5.68
CA LEU A 753 -26.99 26.83 -6.50
C LEU A 753 -27.07 26.48 -8.00
N VAL A 754 -26.61 25.27 -8.37
CA VAL A 754 -26.62 24.82 -9.76
C VAL A 754 -28.06 24.70 -10.26
N THR A 755 -29.00 24.17 -9.44
CA THR A 755 -30.45 24.18 -9.74
C THR A 755 -30.96 25.57 -10.04
N ALA A 756 -30.65 26.56 -9.20
CA ALA A 756 -31.12 27.93 -9.38
C ALA A 756 -30.58 28.54 -10.69
N VAL A 757 -29.32 28.32 -11.00
CA VAL A 757 -28.67 28.78 -12.24
C VAL A 757 -29.32 28.12 -13.47
N THR A 758 -29.64 26.83 -13.40
CA THR A 758 -30.29 26.08 -14.49
C THR A 758 -31.72 26.55 -14.75
N LEU A 759 -32.49 26.76 -13.69
CA LEU A 759 -33.86 27.32 -13.80
C LEU A 759 -33.83 28.74 -14.36
N LEU A 760 -32.88 29.59 -13.91
CA LEU A 760 -32.68 30.93 -14.48
C LEU A 760 -32.35 30.87 -15.96
N ALA A 761 -31.55 29.89 -16.40
CA ALA A 761 -31.28 29.72 -17.83
C ALA A 761 -32.50 29.33 -18.62
N TYR A 762 -33.32 28.40 -18.11
CA TYR A 762 -34.60 28.03 -18.75
C TYR A 762 -35.51 29.23 -18.93
N PHE A 763 -35.80 29.97 -17.83
CA PHE A 763 -36.66 31.16 -17.92
C PHE A 763 -36.05 32.27 -18.74
N SER A 764 -34.75 32.45 -18.76
CA SER A 764 -34.08 33.40 -19.66
C SER A 764 -34.28 33.01 -21.12
N GLY A 765 -34.26 31.73 -21.47
CA GLY A 765 -34.56 31.21 -22.81
C GLY A 765 -35.98 31.52 -23.25
N LEU A 766 -36.95 31.33 -22.36
CA LEU A 766 -38.32 31.71 -22.61
C LEU A 766 -38.49 33.21 -22.90
N LEU A 767 -37.89 34.07 -22.07
CA LEU A 767 -37.97 35.52 -22.18
C LEU A 767 -37.24 36.09 -23.43
N LEU A 768 -36.14 35.48 -23.84
CA LEU A 768 -35.38 35.88 -25.01
C LEU A 768 -36.06 35.47 -26.31
N THR A 769 -36.89 34.44 -26.29
CA THR A 769 -37.62 33.96 -27.49
C THR A 769 -38.98 34.60 -27.59
N CYS A 770 -39.72 34.75 -26.47
CA CYS A 770 -41.02 35.40 -26.37
C CYS A 770 -40.97 36.53 -25.34
N PRO A 771 -40.75 37.80 -25.72
CA PRO A 771 -40.80 38.92 -24.80
C PRO A 771 -42.25 39.20 -24.34
N VAL A 772 -42.70 38.44 -23.38
CA VAL A 772 -44.03 38.60 -22.75
C VAL A 772 -43.87 39.52 -21.53
N GLN A 773 -44.90 40.37 -21.23
CA GLN A 773 -44.96 41.12 -19.99
C GLN A 773 -44.77 40.17 -18.80
N MET A 774 -43.87 40.50 -17.88
CA MET A 774 -43.46 39.69 -16.73
C MET A 774 -44.63 39.43 -15.79
N ASN A 775 -45.39 38.38 -16.08
CA ASN A 775 -46.41 37.84 -15.21
C ASN A 775 -46.06 36.34 -14.96
N TRP A 776 -45.82 35.94 -13.71
CA TRP A 776 -45.41 34.56 -13.37
C TRP A 776 -46.38 33.51 -13.90
N ALA A 777 -47.71 33.80 -13.95
CA ALA A 777 -48.72 32.90 -14.48
C ALA A 777 -48.54 32.69 -16.02
N ALA A 778 -48.13 33.71 -16.73
CA ALA A 778 -47.87 33.63 -18.18
C ALA A 778 -46.55 32.92 -18.50
N LEU A 779 -45.52 33.09 -17.66
CA LEU A 779 -44.22 32.40 -17.80
C LEU A 779 -44.31 30.88 -17.61
N VAL A 780 -45.12 30.41 -16.67
CA VAL A 780 -45.27 28.97 -16.38
C VAL A 780 -46.21 28.29 -17.43
N HIS A 781 -47.09 29.02 -18.06
CA HIS A 781 -48.06 28.51 -19.06
C HIS A 781 -47.74 28.95 -20.50
N ILE A 782 -46.45 29.18 -20.82
CA ILE A 782 -46.08 29.48 -22.21
C ILE A 782 -46.36 28.26 -23.08
N THR A 783 -47.24 28.45 -24.07
CA THR A 783 -47.67 27.39 -25.01
C THR A 783 -46.87 27.43 -26.32
N ASP A 784 -45.90 28.36 -26.47
CA ASP A 784 -45.07 28.41 -27.67
C ASP A 784 -44.00 27.29 -27.63
N PRO A 785 -44.09 26.32 -28.55
CA PRO A 785 -43.18 25.18 -28.57
C PRO A 785 -41.72 25.60 -28.83
N LEU A 786 -41.48 26.67 -29.57
CA LEU A 786 -40.12 27.15 -29.88
C LEU A 786 -39.48 27.77 -28.65
N ALA A 787 -40.20 28.58 -27.88
CA ALA A 787 -39.71 29.18 -26.65
C ALA A 787 -39.37 28.09 -25.61
N HIS A 788 -40.24 27.08 -25.47
CA HIS A 788 -40.02 25.95 -24.60
C HIS A 788 -38.75 25.17 -24.96
N LYS A 789 -38.59 24.81 -26.24
CA LYS A 789 -37.36 24.12 -26.73
C LYS A 789 -36.09 24.96 -26.56
N THR A 790 -36.17 26.27 -26.75
CA THR A 790 -35.03 27.17 -26.49
C THR A 790 -34.69 27.18 -25.00
N GLY A 791 -35.70 27.25 -24.13
CA GLY A 791 -35.50 27.16 -22.70
C GLY A 791 -34.86 25.84 -22.26
N MET A 792 -35.37 24.71 -22.78
CA MET A 792 -34.78 23.38 -22.52
C MET A 792 -33.32 23.28 -22.97
N THR A 793 -33.03 23.77 -24.19
CA THR A 793 -31.67 23.75 -24.74
C THR A 793 -30.72 24.61 -23.90
N MET A 794 -31.16 25.80 -23.47
CA MET A 794 -30.41 26.67 -22.57
C MET A 794 -30.20 26.00 -21.19
N ALA A 795 -31.21 25.39 -20.64
CA ALA A 795 -31.10 24.68 -19.35
C ALA A 795 -30.10 23.54 -19.43
N PHE A 796 -30.17 22.68 -20.45
CA PHE A 796 -29.24 21.60 -20.68
C PHE A 796 -27.77 22.11 -20.80
N PHE A 797 -27.55 23.09 -21.66
CA PHE A 797 -26.20 23.62 -21.90
C PHE A 797 -25.66 24.31 -20.65
N THR A 798 -26.48 25.11 -19.95
CA THR A 798 -26.06 25.80 -18.73
C THR A 798 -25.78 24.83 -17.62
N LEU A 799 -26.61 23.78 -17.43
CA LEU A 799 -26.37 22.74 -16.42
C LEU A 799 -25.06 22.02 -16.68
N SER A 800 -24.87 21.51 -17.90
CA SER A 800 -23.62 20.84 -18.32
C SER A 800 -22.38 21.69 -18.06
N MET A 801 -22.42 22.97 -18.43
CA MET A 801 -21.27 23.86 -18.26
C MET A 801 -21.09 24.31 -16.79
N ALA A 802 -22.18 24.50 -16.04
CA ALA A 802 -22.14 24.85 -14.63
C ALA A 802 -21.50 23.73 -13.79
N GLU A 803 -21.80 22.47 -14.09
CA GLU A 803 -21.17 21.32 -13.44
C GLU A 803 -19.67 21.25 -13.75
N ILE A 804 -19.28 21.44 -15.01
CA ILE A 804 -17.87 21.48 -15.40
C ILE A 804 -17.12 22.61 -14.67
N PHE A 805 -17.67 23.83 -14.64
CA PHE A 805 -17.08 24.94 -13.91
C PHE A 805 -17.08 24.70 -12.40
N HIS A 806 -18.10 24.04 -11.88
CA HIS A 806 -18.18 23.66 -10.49
C HIS A 806 -17.10 22.65 -10.11
N SER A 807 -16.69 21.77 -11.02
CA SER A 807 -15.58 20.84 -10.78
C SER A 807 -14.27 21.56 -10.43
N PHE A 808 -14.02 22.75 -10.97
CA PHE A 808 -12.89 23.57 -10.57
C PHE A 808 -12.99 24.06 -9.11
N ASN A 809 -14.19 24.34 -8.64
CA ASN A 809 -14.43 24.71 -7.25
C ASN A 809 -14.16 23.53 -6.30
N MET A 810 -14.35 22.28 -6.77
CA MET A 810 -14.15 21.07 -5.99
C MET A 810 -12.67 20.71 -5.75
N ARG A 811 -11.73 21.35 -6.42
CA ARG A 811 -10.28 21.10 -6.27
C ARG A 811 -9.81 21.26 -4.83
N SER A 812 -10.40 22.18 -4.08
CA SER A 812 -10.26 22.31 -2.63
C SER A 812 -11.55 22.79 -1.99
N ARG A 813 -11.85 22.26 -0.80
CA ARG A 813 -13.01 22.70 -0.03
C ARG A 813 -12.81 24.07 0.63
N ARG A 814 -11.57 24.44 0.94
CA ARG A 814 -11.24 25.66 1.71
C ARG A 814 -10.36 26.64 0.96
N ALA A 815 -9.37 26.13 0.21
CA ALA A 815 -8.47 26.99 -0.54
C ALA A 815 -9.18 27.63 -1.74
N SER A 816 -8.78 28.86 -2.08
CA SER A 816 -9.27 29.52 -3.29
C SER A 816 -8.73 28.84 -4.53
N LEU A 817 -9.57 28.75 -5.57
CA LEU A 817 -9.20 28.25 -6.87
C LEU A 817 -7.96 28.99 -7.42
N PHE A 818 -7.87 30.29 -7.19
CA PHE A 818 -6.82 31.15 -7.69
C PHE A 818 -5.47 30.96 -6.99
N SER A 819 -5.47 30.33 -5.80
CA SER A 819 -4.23 29.99 -5.05
C SER A 819 -3.67 28.61 -5.41
N MET A 820 -4.39 27.83 -6.20
CA MET A 820 -4.01 26.46 -6.53
C MET A 820 -3.25 26.37 -7.85
N GLY A 821 -2.27 25.48 -7.94
CA GLY A 821 -1.55 25.20 -9.20
C GLY A 821 -2.48 24.65 -10.28
N GLN A 822 -2.01 24.61 -11.53
CA GLN A 822 -2.80 24.13 -12.68
C GLN A 822 -2.99 22.60 -12.63
N ASN A 823 -4.22 22.14 -12.95
CA ASN A 823 -4.54 20.74 -13.20
C ASN A 823 -4.86 20.56 -14.70
N GLY A 824 -3.89 20.10 -15.47
CA GLY A 824 -4.04 19.90 -16.92
C GLY A 824 -5.12 18.86 -17.28
N TYR A 825 -5.37 17.87 -16.43
CA TYR A 825 -6.43 16.87 -16.67
C TYR A 825 -7.82 17.50 -16.57
N LEU A 826 -8.01 18.40 -15.60
CA LEU A 826 -9.30 19.09 -15.43
C LEU A 826 -9.56 20.09 -16.57
N TRP A 827 -8.53 20.80 -17.03
CA TRP A 827 -8.61 21.64 -18.22
C TRP A 827 -8.92 20.82 -19.48
N GLY A 828 -8.28 19.65 -19.64
CA GLY A 828 -8.59 18.73 -20.73
C GLY A 828 -10.03 18.21 -20.67
N ALA A 829 -10.52 17.84 -19.49
CA ALA A 829 -11.91 17.43 -19.28
C ALA A 829 -12.89 18.57 -19.66
N MET A 830 -12.63 19.80 -19.21
CA MET A 830 -13.43 20.98 -19.54
C MET A 830 -13.52 21.20 -21.04
N VAL A 831 -12.38 21.23 -21.74
CA VAL A 831 -12.37 21.45 -23.20
C VAL A 831 -13.11 20.34 -23.95
N LEU A 832 -12.89 19.09 -23.54
CA LEU A 832 -13.55 17.93 -24.14
C LEU A 832 -15.08 18.01 -23.96
N SER A 833 -15.54 18.25 -22.75
CA SER A 833 -16.98 18.35 -22.44
C SER A 833 -17.62 19.56 -23.13
N LEU A 834 -16.93 20.71 -23.18
CA LEU A 834 -17.41 21.89 -23.89
C LEU A 834 -17.59 21.60 -25.39
N VAL A 835 -16.59 20.96 -26.01
CA VAL A 835 -16.67 20.61 -27.45
C VAL A 835 -17.81 19.63 -27.69
N LEU A 836 -17.92 18.57 -26.88
CA LEU A 836 -18.96 17.55 -27.05
C LEU A 836 -20.36 18.13 -26.85
N SER A 837 -20.58 18.93 -25.79
CA SER A 837 -21.87 19.60 -25.55
C SER A 837 -22.23 20.60 -26.65
N THR A 838 -21.25 21.32 -27.16
CA THR A 838 -21.48 22.24 -28.30
C THR A 838 -21.78 21.50 -29.61
N VAL A 839 -21.12 20.38 -29.87
CA VAL A 839 -21.37 19.54 -31.06
C VAL A 839 -22.83 19.02 -31.07
N VAL A 840 -23.35 18.59 -29.90
CA VAL A 840 -24.74 18.10 -29.79
C VAL A 840 -25.76 19.21 -30.10
N LEU A 841 -25.45 20.46 -29.78
CA LEU A 841 -26.34 21.60 -30.05
C LEU A 841 -26.39 22.02 -31.54
N TYR A 842 -25.28 21.86 -32.26
CA TYR A 842 -25.16 22.46 -33.61
C TYR A 842 -25.10 21.44 -34.76
N VAL A 843 -24.81 20.16 -34.49
CA VAL A 843 -24.91 19.12 -35.52
C VAL A 843 -26.37 18.72 -35.72
N PRO A 844 -26.98 18.96 -36.89
CA PRO A 844 -28.42 18.84 -37.09
C PRO A 844 -29.00 17.47 -36.71
N ALA A 845 -28.29 16.40 -37.05
CA ALA A 845 -28.72 15.05 -36.71
C ALA A 845 -28.75 14.78 -35.19
N LEU A 846 -27.76 15.31 -34.47
CA LEU A 846 -27.68 15.19 -33.01
C LEU A 846 -28.68 16.12 -32.31
N ALA A 847 -28.76 17.39 -32.77
CA ALA A 847 -29.71 18.34 -32.21
C ALA A 847 -31.16 17.85 -32.35
N ALA A 848 -31.52 17.27 -33.51
CA ALA A 848 -32.83 16.66 -33.71
C ALA A 848 -33.05 15.43 -32.81
N ALA A 849 -32.00 14.60 -32.58
CA ALA A 849 -32.09 13.43 -31.70
C ALA A 849 -32.29 13.79 -30.22
N PHE A 850 -31.76 14.95 -29.78
CA PHE A 850 -31.91 15.47 -28.43
C PHE A 850 -33.06 16.53 -28.32
N ASP A 851 -33.87 16.72 -29.35
CA ASP A 851 -34.93 17.73 -29.43
C ASP A 851 -34.45 19.18 -29.14
N PHE A 852 -33.21 19.50 -29.50
CA PHE A 852 -32.59 20.81 -29.28
C PHE A 852 -32.81 21.76 -30.43
N VAL A 853 -32.80 23.06 -30.12
CA VAL A 853 -32.81 24.17 -31.08
C VAL A 853 -31.43 24.83 -31.08
N PRO A 854 -30.78 25.07 -32.24
CA PRO A 854 -29.52 25.78 -32.30
C PRO A 854 -29.61 27.15 -31.62
N LEU A 855 -28.77 27.40 -30.63
CA LEU A 855 -28.77 28.67 -29.88
C LEU A 855 -28.09 29.78 -30.72
N SER A 856 -28.68 30.97 -30.72
CA SER A 856 -28.00 32.17 -31.27
C SER A 856 -26.77 32.54 -30.42
N GLY A 857 -25.79 33.26 -30.98
CA GLY A 857 -24.60 33.62 -30.25
C GLY A 857 -24.84 34.40 -28.95
N THR A 858 -25.89 35.21 -28.89
CA THR A 858 -26.28 35.93 -27.68
C THR A 858 -26.84 34.97 -26.60
N VAL A 859 -27.73 34.07 -27.01
CA VAL A 859 -28.37 33.09 -26.13
C VAL A 859 -27.29 32.10 -25.59
N TYR A 860 -26.37 31.65 -26.44
CA TYR A 860 -25.22 30.83 -26.02
C TYR A 860 -24.33 31.57 -25.00
N GLY A 861 -24.05 32.88 -25.28
CA GLY A 861 -23.26 33.72 -24.38
C GLY A 861 -23.92 33.91 -23.00
N VAL A 862 -25.25 34.10 -22.97
CA VAL A 862 -26.02 34.18 -21.69
C VAL A 862 -25.96 32.86 -20.92
N SER A 863 -26.14 31.72 -21.60
CA SER A 863 -26.02 30.40 -20.96
C SER A 863 -24.62 30.18 -20.38
N MET A 864 -23.57 30.55 -21.12
CA MET A 864 -22.20 30.45 -20.65
C MET A 864 -21.90 31.35 -19.46
N ALA A 865 -22.41 32.60 -19.47
CA ALA A 865 -22.26 33.55 -18.38
C ALA A 865 -22.96 33.10 -17.09
N LEU A 866 -24.15 32.53 -17.21
CA LEU A 866 -24.88 31.93 -16.06
C LEU A 866 -24.11 30.74 -15.50
N ALA A 867 -23.63 29.82 -16.34
CA ALA A 867 -22.84 28.67 -15.90
C ALA A 867 -21.55 29.10 -15.17
N LEU A 868 -20.85 30.11 -15.71
CA LEU A 868 -19.61 30.64 -15.13
C LEU A 868 -19.83 31.32 -13.77
N ALA A 869 -21.05 31.86 -13.51
CA ALA A 869 -21.39 32.52 -12.25
C ALA A 869 -21.27 31.58 -11.02
N VAL A 870 -21.28 30.29 -11.22
CA VAL A 870 -21.07 29.30 -10.13
C VAL A 870 -19.69 29.46 -9.48
N ILE A 871 -18.64 29.85 -10.25
CA ILE A 871 -17.30 30.03 -9.71
C ILE A 871 -17.23 31.15 -8.66
N PRO A 872 -17.58 32.41 -8.97
CA PRO A 872 -17.47 33.49 -8.02
C PRO A 872 -18.39 33.33 -6.79
N VAL A 873 -19.58 32.72 -6.97
CA VAL A 873 -20.49 32.47 -5.84
C VAL A 873 -19.86 31.48 -4.85
N VAL A 874 -19.32 30.37 -5.33
CA VAL A 874 -18.65 29.39 -4.48
C VAL A 874 -17.39 29.96 -3.85
N GLU A 875 -16.59 30.75 -4.58
CA GLU A 875 -15.40 31.41 -4.02
C GLU A 875 -15.74 32.43 -2.93
N LEU A 876 -16.86 33.16 -3.08
CA LEU A 876 -17.36 34.06 -2.03
C LEU A 876 -17.74 33.29 -0.75
N VAL A 877 -18.46 32.17 -0.89
CA VAL A 877 -18.81 31.31 0.25
C VAL A 877 -17.57 30.78 0.93
N LYS A 878 -16.58 30.27 0.18
CA LYS A 878 -15.30 29.83 0.72
C LYS A 878 -14.54 30.96 1.44
N ALA A 879 -14.60 32.17 0.91
CA ALA A 879 -13.98 33.34 1.56
C ALA A 879 -14.64 33.66 2.91
N VAL A 880 -15.96 33.61 2.98
CA VAL A 880 -16.72 33.77 4.22
C VAL A 880 -16.39 32.65 5.22
N GLN A 881 -16.38 31.40 4.77
CA GLN A 881 -16.02 30.25 5.62
C GLN A 881 -14.59 30.38 6.20
N ARG A 882 -13.62 30.85 5.38
CA ARG A 882 -12.25 31.13 5.87
C ARG A 882 -12.22 32.25 6.91
N ALA A 883 -13.05 33.28 6.75
CA ALA A 883 -13.12 34.41 7.69
C ALA A 883 -13.74 33.99 9.04
N VAL A 884 -14.73 33.09 9.02
CA VAL A 884 -15.41 32.62 10.25
C VAL A 884 -14.55 31.61 11.02
N HIS A 885 -13.66 30.88 10.35
CA HIS A 885 -12.81 29.86 10.97
C HIS A 885 -11.37 30.35 11.30
N ARG A 886 -11.05 31.58 11.06
CA ARG A 886 -9.90 32.29 11.62
C ARG A 886 -10.20 32.83 13.01
#